data_e4741e554d62cb97f8409a4e7ca2ffca
#
_entry.id   e4741e554d62cb97f8409a4e7ca2ffca
#
_cell.length_a   1.000
_cell.length_b   1.000
_cell.length_c   1.000
_cell.angle_alpha   90.00
_cell.angle_beta   90.00
_cell.angle_gamma   90.00
#
_symmetry.space_group_name_H-M   'P 1'
#
loop_
_entity.id
_entity.type
_entity.pdbx_description
1 polymer ?
#
loop_
_entity_poly.entity_id
_entity_poly.type
_entity_poly.pdbx_seq_one_letter_code
_entity_poly.pdbx_strand_id
1 'polypeptide(L)'
;MKKTTLLTCLALTGVLGLSSTAYASEVSVQSLIDGSSQTEAENQPEAENEQTETETPSTENTDDTNTVSVQTENTEASGTAAQKSGETSSDGQVVPGTNMYDAGVIPFNTKISGTATEGVYNWYAFTTGPAAGTEYKITCVNTTPGADSIHYSLYDEYGSLITFNGFTALEACSDGVPSTMATNELDPNTTYYLQLITYDADPVDYILNVTDPNTPAPTSVPDSQNTLPPDGEVIAGTSQYNALLLPLNTKVFGTAEKDSYSWFSFNTGDSSGDEFRITAINNTPGADSIHYSLYDEYGSLITSNGFTALEACSDGVPSTMVTNELDSNTTYYLKLITYGADPIDYSLIVKNMNNNNSAYKTAGNVIEAKGAEEITEGPVTAGTSPDNALLLPIGSKVSGTAEESTCSWFGFKTGETTGTEYTISCINTTPGADSIHYSLYDEYGSLITFNGFTALEACSDGVPSTMVTNELNPNTTYYLKLITYDANPIDYILDIQAPVKEDPKGSLVFEVPFEINETQVQFVINEATFIEDEKAKEALKPVADAILAHPDHSILLAGTTATDGTQESCVDLANRRCEAVKNLLVDTYGVPEAQLETIGLGYELDPFERGQDRDANGNFVESEGRKNRRVVVLDAEDPIAQELMKLK
;
A
#
# COMPACT_ATOMS: atom_id res chain seq x y z
N MET A 1 -49.88 -26.80 -12.18
CA MET A 1 -49.98 -25.46 -11.58
C MET A 1 -48.84 -25.34 -10.61
N LYS A 2 -47.79 -24.74 -11.04
CA LYS A 2 -46.65 -24.08 -10.34
C LYS A 2 -45.50 -24.03 -11.36
N LYS A 3 -45.58 -23.10 -12.25
CA LYS A 3 -44.48 -22.57 -13.05
C LYS A 3 -44.61 -21.09 -12.91
N THR A 4 -43.73 -20.49 -12.18
CA THR A 4 -43.37 -19.07 -12.29
C THR A 4 -42.51 -18.74 -11.05
N THR A 5 -41.26 -18.97 -11.12
CA THR A 5 -40.21 -18.21 -10.36
C THR A 5 -38.85 -18.75 -10.84
N LEU A 6 -38.48 -18.38 -12.01
CA LEU A 6 -37.10 -18.59 -12.52
C LEU A 6 -36.84 -17.60 -13.65
N LEU A 7 -36.95 -16.31 -13.38
CA LEU A 7 -36.57 -15.28 -14.37
C LEU A 7 -36.36 -13.89 -13.69
N THR A 8 -35.73 -13.84 -12.55
CA THR A 8 -35.38 -12.52 -11.96
C THR A 8 -33.98 -12.44 -11.39
N CYS A 9 -33.15 -13.47 -11.52
CA CYS A 9 -31.76 -13.43 -11.07
C CYS A 9 -30.70 -13.13 -12.14
N LEU A 10 -31.12 -12.84 -13.39
CA LEU A 10 -30.14 -12.59 -14.46
C LEU A 10 -29.97 -11.11 -14.87
N ALA A 11 -30.50 -10.17 -14.10
CA ALA A 11 -30.43 -8.75 -14.44
C ALA A 11 -29.66 -7.90 -13.41
N LEU A 12 -29.04 -8.49 -12.37
CA LEU A 12 -28.30 -7.73 -11.36
C LEU A 12 -26.78 -7.95 -11.41
N THR A 13 -26.29 -8.86 -12.23
CA THR A 13 -24.86 -9.14 -12.37
C THR A 13 -24.11 -8.21 -13.35
N GLY A 14 -24.82 -7.26 -13.96
CA GLY A 14 -24.25 -6.31 -14.93
C GLY A 14 -23.91 -4.93 -14.39
N VAL A 15 -24.14 -4.62 -13.11
CA VAL A 15 -24.02 -3.25 -12.55
C VAL A 15 -22.96 -3.12 -11.45
N LEU A 16 -22.46 -4.21 -10.89
CA LEU A 16 -21.43 -4.15 -9.84
C LEU A 16 -19.98 -4.24 -10.34
N GLY A 17 -19.77 -4.35 -11.63
CA GLY A 17 -18.44 -4.34 -12.27
C GLY A 17 -17.89 -2.96 -12.66
N LEU A 18 -18.50 -1.84 -12.22
CA LEU A 18 -18.13 -0.50 -12.65
C LEU A 18 -18.14 0.53 -11.48
N SER A 19 -17.76 0.16 -10.29
CA SER A 19 -17.77 1.12 -9.18
C SER A 19 -16.45 1.27 -8.41
N SER A 20 -15.30 1.06 -9.05
CA SER A 20 -14.07 1.71 -8.60
C SER A 20 -13.69 2.92 -9.46
N THR A 21 -14.57 3.35 -10.34
CA THR A 21 -14.42 4.59 -11.09
C THR A 21 -15.64 5.47 -10.89
N ALA A 22 -15.43 6.58 -10.17
CA ALA A 22 -16.20 7.80 -10.23
C ALA A 22 -17.63 7.78 -9.66
N TYR A 23 -17.77 7.98 -8.36
CA TYR A 23 -18.69 9.00 -7.88
C TYR A 23 -17.88 10.17 -7.30
N ALA A 24 -17.17 10.87 -8.17
CA ALA A 24 -16.95 12.29 -7.97
C ALA A 24 -18.20 12.97 -8.54
N SER A 25 -19.20 13.22 -7.71
CA SER A 25 -20.13 14.30 -7.98
C SER A 25 -19.25 15.55 -8.08
N GLU A 26 -19.30 16.23 -9.23
CA GLU A 26 -18.80 17.59 -9.36
C GLU A 26 -19.50 18.45 -8.32
N VAL A 27 -18.95 18.51 -7.12
CA VAL A 27 -19.15 19.64 -6.23
C VAL A 27 -18.12 20.65 -6.69
N SER A 28 -18.53 21.54 -7.59
CA SER A 28 -17.72 22.69 -7.93
C SER A 28 -17.45 23.45 -6.62
N VAL A 29 -16.22 23.91 -6.45
CA VAL A 29 -15.75 24.72 -5.32
C VAL A 29 -16.64 25.95 -5.07
N GLN A 30 -17.50 26.31 -6.04
CA GLN A 30 -18.47 27.40 -5.99
C GLN A 30 -19.69 27.11 -5.09
N SER A 31 -19.98 25.87 -4.71
CA SER A 31 -21.15 25.54 -3.87
C SER A 31 -20.84 25.49 -2.37
N LEU A 32 -19.57 25.64 -1.99
CA LEU A 32 -19.15 25.74 -0.58
C LEU A 32 -19.10 27.20 -0.07
N ILE A 33 -19.32 28.18 -0.95
CA ILE A 33 -19.31 29.62 -0.60
C ILE A 33 -20.71 30.17 -0.36
N ASP A 34 -21.78 29.50 -0.81
CA ASP A 34 -23.18 29.97 -0.67
C ASP A 34 -23.98 29.16 0.36
N GLY A 35 -23.50 29.13 1.58
CA GLY A 35 -24.23 28.62 2.76
C GLY A 35 -25.08 29.71 3.40
N SER A 36 -26.04 30.32 2.68
CA SER A 36 -27.10 31.11 3.29
C SER A 36 -28.48 30.61 2.88
N SER A 37 -29.10 29.94 3.82
CA SER A 37 -30.55 29.80 4.05
C SER A 37 -31.54 30.14 2.93
N GLN A 38 -32.27 29.14 2.44
CA GLN A 38 -33.67 29.31 2.04
C GLN A 38 -34.54 28.17 2.61
N THR A 39 -35.31 28.53 3.61
CA THR A 39 -36.50 27.79 4.03
C THR A 39 -37.64 28.10 3.07
N GLU A 40 -38.12 27.10 2.37
CA GLU A 40 -39.40 27.20 1.65
C GLU A 40 -40.56 27.03 2.60
N ALA A 41 -41.48 27.98 2.45
CA ALA A 41 -42.79 28.03 3.13
C ALA A 41 -43.85 27.35 2.26
N GLU A 42 -44.69 26.56 2.87
CA GLU A 42 -46.03 26.31 2.34
C GLU A 42 -47.10 26.25 3.44
N ASN A 43 -48.12 27.10 3.19
CA ASN A 43 -49.53 27.08 3.59
C ASN A 43 -49.95 27.62 4.93
N GLN A 44 -50.60 28.78 4.74
CA GLN A 44 -51.63 29.45 5.56
C GLN A 44 -52.93 28.60 5.69
N PRO A 45 -53.99 28.97 6.57
CA PRO A 45 -54.52 30.32 6.74
C PRO A 45 -55.08 30.75 8.14
N GLU A 46 -55.29 32.09 8.27
CA GLU A 46 -56.34 32.85 8.98
C GLU A 46 -56.39 32.80 10.54
N ALA A 47 -56.62 33.81 11.30
CA ALA A 47 -57.13 35.17 11.20
C ALA A 47 -57.07 35.90 12.58
N GLU A 48 -57.16 37.20 12.50
CA GLU A 48 -57.74 38.16 13.49
C GLU A 48 -56.95 38.65 14.72
N ASN A 49 -56.50 39.86 14.63
CA ASN A 49 -57.09 41.11 15.20
C ASN A 49 -56.52 41.60 16.54
N GLU A 50 -56.15 42.85 16.46
CA GLU A 50 -56.40 44.04 17.27
C GLU A 50 -55.35 44.49 18.31
N GLN A 51 -54.87 45.66 17.97
CA GLN A 51 -54.88 46.98 18.65
C GLN A 51 -53.76 47.33 19.64
N THR A 52 -53.02 48.35 19.15
CA THR A 52 -52.73 49.68 19.71
C THR A 52 -52.30 49.81 21.19
N GLU A 53 -51.21 50.46 21.44
CA GLU A 53 -51.09 51.90 21.77
C GLU A 53 -49.64 52.31 22.07
N THR A 54 -49.31 53.44 21.45
CA THR A 54 -48.41 54.53 21.75
C THR A 54 -48.02 54.74 23.21
N GLU A 55 -46.76 55.08 23.47
CA GLU A 55 -46.38 56.39 24.04
C GLU A 55 -44.87 56.56 24.25
N THR A 56 -44.31 57.61 23.67
CA THR A 56 -43.13 58.38 24.08
C THR A 56 -43.63 59.58 24.93
N PRO A 57 -42.80 60.43 25.57
CA PRO A 57 -41.36 60.51 25.91
C PRO A 57 -41.11 61.07 27.35
N SER A 58 -39.85 61.11 27.81
CA SER A 58 -39.34 62.34 28.51
C SER A 58 -37.87 62.18 28.96
N THR A 59 -37.05 63.01 28.40
CA THR A 59 -36.03 63.93 28.93
C THR A 59 -35.75 63.92 30.44
N GLU A 60 -34.45 63.86 30.82
CA GLU A 60 -33.82 64.97 31.58
C GLU A 60 -32.28 64.83 31.67
N ASN A 61 -31.66 65.96 31.41
CA ASN A 61 -30.29 66.38 31.54
C ASN A 61 -29.64 66.09 32.88
N THR A 62 -28.30 65.92 32.86
CA THR A 62 -27.44 66.88 33.63
C THR A 62 -26.00 66.87 33.08
N ASP A 63 -25.51 68.09 32.86
CA ASP A 63 -24.18 68.54 32.58
C ASP A 63 -23.10 67.93 33.48
N ASP A 64 -21.86 67.68 32.95
CA ASP A 64 -20.70 68.35 33.54
C ASP A 64 -19.58 68.52 32.49
N THR A 65 -19.23 69.77 32.34
CA THR A 65 -18.17 70.35 31.51
C THR A 65 -16.79 70.01 32.09
N ASN A 66 -15.84 69.63 31.23
CA ASN A 66 -14.45 70.02 31.44
C ASN A 66 -13.73 70.23 30.10
N THR A 67 -13.50 71.49 29.84
CA THR A 67 -12.73 72.11 28.78
C THR A 67 -11.25 71.92 29.01
N VAL A 68 -10.52 71.35 28.06
CA VAL A 68 -9.06 71.64 27.94
C VAL A 68 -8.73 71.95 26.48
N SER A 69 -8.16 73.07 26.36
CA SER A 69 -7.74 73.90 25.27
C SER A 69 -6.89 73.23 24.19
N VAL A 70 -7.22 73.58 22.96
CA VAL A 70 -6.42 73.48 21.74
C VAL A 70 -5.18 74.38 21.83
N GLN A 71 -4.00 73.80 21.61
CA GLN A 71 -2.85 74.56 21.10
C GLN A 71 -2.41 73.90 19.80
N THR A 72 -2.63 74.68 18.75
CA THR A 72 -2.01 74.51 17.44
C THR A 72 -0.58 75.03 17.51
N GLU A 73 0.40 74.16 17.26
CA GLU A 73 1.73 74.57 16.77
C GLU A 73 2.01 73.80 15.45
N ASN A 74 2.01 74.56 14.39
CA ASN A 74 2.60 74.18 13.13
C ASN A 74 4.12 74.19 13.27
N THR A 75 4.75 73.01 13.04
CA THR A 75 6.14 72.98 12.63
C THR A 75 6.27 71.94 11.52
N GLU A 76 6.50 72.44 10.32
CA GLU A 76 7.01 71.62 9.22
C GLU A 76 8.39 71.08 9.67
N ALA A 77 8.48 69.75 9.72
CA ALA A 77 9.76 69.05 9.75
C ALA A 77 9.66 67.85 8.82
N SER A 78 10.24 68.06 7.62
CA SER A 78 10.74 66.98 6.80
C SER A 78 11.65 66.07 7.64
N GLY A 79 11.14 64.98 8.11
CA GLY A 79 11.87 63.93 8.83
C GLY A 79 11.58 62.60 8.18
N THR A 80 12.54 62.09 7.43
CA THR A 80 12.65 60.65 7.12
C THR A 80 12.33 59.88 8.38
N ALA A 81 11.21 59.16 8.39
CA ALA A 81 10.86 58.24 9.46
C ALA A 81 11.96 57.16 9.50
N ALA A 82 12.75 57.17 10.57
CA ALA A 82 13.63 56.08 10.86
C ALA A 82 12.77 54.85 11.12
N GLN A 83 12.77 53.91 10.20
CA GLN A 83 12.27 52.57 10.42
C GLN A 83 12.91 52.00 11.70
N LYS A 84 12.09 51.74 12.72
CA LYS A 84 12.50 50.96 13.86
C LYS A 84 12.72 49.56 13.33
N SER A 85 13.97 49.10 13.25
CA SER A 85 14.30 47.73 12.96
C SER A 85 13.50 46.85 13.94
N GLY A 86 12.61 46.00 13.41
CA GLY A 86 11.81 45.10 14.25
C GLY A 86 12.69 44.35 15.23
N GLU A 87 12.30 44.36 16.49
CA GLU A 87 12.95 43.53 17.52
C GLU A 87 12.62 42.09 17.17
N THR A 88 13.59 41.36 16.59
CA THR A 88 13.55 39.89 16.54
C THR A 88 13.73 39.35 17.93
N SER A 89 12.75 38.62 18.46
CA SER A 89 12.93 37.84 19.67
C SER A 89 14.06 36.81 19.44
N SER A 90 14.66 36.32 20.53
CA SER A 90 15.76 35.35 20.50
C SER A 90 15.45 34.05 19.74
N ASP A 91 14.19 33.84 19.33
CA ASP A 91 13.68 32.64 18.64
C ASP A 91 13.29 32.92 17.18
N GLY A 92 13.68 34.03 16.55
CA GLY A 92 13.36 34.37 15.18
C GLY A 92 11.92 34.84 14.96
N GLN A 93 11.16 35.08 16.03
CA GLN A 93 9.80 35.54 15.98
C GLN A 93 9.75 37.05 15.69
N VAL A 94 9.01 37.46 14.63
CA VAL A 94 8.75 38.86 14.32
C VAL A 94 7.49 39.28 15.07
N VAL A 95 7.63 40.31 15.95
CA VAL A 95 6.46 40.84 16.68
C VAL A 95 5.64 41.71 15.75
N PRO A 96 4.32 41.47 15.57
CA PRO A 96 3.46 42.32 14.76
C PRO A 96 3.30 43.70 15.39
N GLY A 97 3.14 44.73 14.56
CA GLY A 97 2.69 46.02 14.97
C GLY A 97 1.19 46.11 15.19
N THR A 98 0.72 47.17 15.80
CA THR A 98 -0.68 47.47 16.02
C THR A 98 -1.27 48.36 14.90
N ASN A 99 -0.42 48.94 14.09
CA ASN A 99 -0.75 49.82 12.94
C ASN A 99 0.41 49.85 11.92
N MET A 100 0.23 50.47 10.78
CA MET A 100 1.25 50.57 9.71
C MET A 100 2.56 51.18 10.18
N TYR A 101 2.56 52.12 11.14
CA TYR A 101 3.77 52.87 11.53
C TYR A 101 4.69 52.10 12.49
N ASP A 102 4.13 51.09 13.14
CA ASP A 102 4.88 50.17 14.04
C ASP A 102 4.95 48.74 13.53
N ALA A 103 4.59 48.48 12.27
CA ALA A 103 4.53 47.21 11.64
C ALA A 103 5.84 46.39 11.78
N GLY A 104 5.72 45.15 12.12
CA GLY A 104 6.83 44.19 12.20
C GLY A 104 7.46 43.92 10.83
N VAL A 105 8.77 43.99 10.66
CA VAL A 105 9.44 43.82 9.37
C VAL A 105 9.67 42.33 9.10
N ILE A 106 9.11 41.80 8.00
CA ILE A 106 9.25 40.40 7.57
C ILE A 106 10.50 40.27 6.68
N PRO A 107 11.44 39.36 7.01
CA PRO A 107 12.49 38.98 6.08
C PRO A 107 11.92 38.11 4.96
N PHE A 108 12.39 38.32 3.71
CA PHE A 108 11.97 37.48 2.57
C PHE A 108 12.37 36.01 2.74
N ASN A 109 11.57 35.13 2.18
CA ASN A 109 11.79 33.69 2.14
C ASN A 109 11.99 33.06 3.53
N THR A 110 11.47 33.73 4.58
CA THR A 110 11.56 33.28 5.97
C THR A 110 10.17 33.16 6.55
N LYS A 111 9.86 31.99 7.08
CA LYS A 111 8.58 31.74 7.76
C LYS A 111 8.63 32.40 9.14
N ILE A 112 7.61 33.18 9.46
CA ILE A 112 7.39 33.76 10.78
C ILE A 112 6.10 33.21 11.37
N SER A 113 6.06 32.98 12.68
CA SER A 113 4.88 32.59 13.42
C SER A 113 4.29 33.75 14.21
N GLY A 114 2.97 33.75 14.38
CA GLY A 114 2.26 34.74 15.18
C GLY A 114 0.94 34.19 15.67
N THR A 115 0.28 34.97 16.56
CA THR A 115 -1.07 34.66 17.06
C THR A 115 -1.98 35.86 16.78
N ALA A 116 -3.13 35.62 16.19
CA ALA A 116 -4.18 36.60 15.98
C ALA A 116 -5.20 36.50 17.12
N THR A 117 -5.72 37.64 17.58
CA THR A 117 -6.75 37.70 18.62
C THR A 117 -7.96 38.43 18.06
N GLU A 118 -9.17 38.05 18.50
CA GLU A 118 -10.43 38.61 18.03
C GLU A 118 -10.40 40.15 17.92
N GLY A 119 -10.71 40.65 16.74
CA GLY A 119 -10.82 42.08 16.47
C GLY A 119 -9.52 42.89 16.60
N VAL A 120 -8.36 42.22 16.82
CA VAL A 120 -7.06 42.89 16.90
C VAL A 120 -6.31 42.74 15.57
N TYR A 121 -5.83 43.86 15.04
CA TYR A 121 -5.04 43.85 13.83
C TYR A 121 -3.57 43.58 14.12
N ASN A 122 -3.00 42.60 13.41
CA ASN A 122 -1.56 42.35 13.38
C ASN A 122 -0.98 42.96 12.09
N TRP A 123 -0.03 43.89 12.25
CA TRP A 123 0.57 44.58 11.10
C TRP A 123 2.02 44.15 10.89
N TYR A 124 2.32 43.88 9.62
CA TYR A 124 3.65 43.55 9.13
C TYR A 124 4.04 44.41 7.96
N ALA A 125 5.33 44.53 7.68
CA ALA A 125 5.85 45.25 6.54
C ALA A 125 6.97 44.48 5.84
N PHE A 126 7.09 44.65 4.53
CA PHE A 126 8.26 44.25 3.75
C PHE A 126 8.61 45.31 2.73
N THR A 127 9.88 45.41 2.35
CA THR A 127 10.35 46.37 1.35
C THR A 127 10.83 45.62 0.12
N THR A 128 10.23 45.89 -1.05
CA THR A 128 10.56 45.23 -2.32
C THR A 128 12.01 45.50 -2.73
N GLY A 129 12.59 44.57 -3.47
CA GLY A 129 13.93 44.69 -4.03
C GLY A 129 14.02 45.73 -5.16
N PRO A 130 15.21 45.99 -5.73
CA PRO A 130 15.43 47.01 -6.77
C PRO A 130 14.92 46.58 -8.17
N ALA A 131 14.54 45.32 -8.36
CA ALA A 131 14.03 44.82 -9.63
C ALA A 131 12.58 45.24 -9.85
N ALA A 132 12.31 45.99 -10.92
CA ALA A 132 10.95 46.34 -11.31
C ALA A 132 10.21 45.11 -11.91
N GLY A 133 8.91 45.06 -11.72
CA GLY A 133 8.07 44.01 -12.29
C GLY A 133 8.17 42.65 -11.56
N THR A 134 8.58 42.68 -10.29
CA THR A 134 8.64 41.46 -9.47
C THR A 134 7.29 41.14 -8.85
N GLU A 135 6.82 39.91 -9.07
CA GLU A 135 5.66 39.35 -8.39
C GLU A 135 6.13 38.67 -7.09
N TYR A 136 5.52 39.00 -5.97
CA TYR A 136 5.78 38.40 -4.66
C TYR A 136 4.67 37.43 -4.32
N LYS A 137 5.01 36.35 -3.63
CA LYS A 137 4.02 35.44 -3.06
C LYS A 137 3.94 35.66 -1.56
N ILE A 138 2.76 35.99 -1.08
CA ILE A 138 2.46 36.15 0.34
C ILE A 138 1.60 34.97 0.76
N THR A 139 2.12 34.17 1.67
CA THR A 139 1.45 32.93 2.10
C THR A 139 1.13 33.00 3.58
N CYS A 140 -0.14 32.82 3.92
CA CYS A 140 -0.62 32.74 5.30
C CYS A 140 -1.22 31.35 5.55
N VAL A 141 -0.92 30.73 6.68
CA VAL A 141 -1.51 29.46 7.12
C VAL A 141 -2.06 29.61 8.51
N ASN A 142 -3.32 29.29 8.68
CA ASN A 142 -3.93 29.10 9.99
C ASN A 142 -3.52 27.71 10.52
N THR A 143 -2.85 27.67 11.66
CA THR A 143 -2.34 26.43 12.25
C THR A 143 -3.15 25.95 13.45
N THR A 144 -4.30 26.60 13.74
CA THR A 144 -5.23 26.24 14.81
C THR A 144 -6.39 25.46 14.25
N PRO A 145 -6.44 24.14 14.39
CA PRO A 145 -7.54 23.33 13.87
C PRO A 145 -8.90 23.74 14.45
N GLY A 146 -9.91 23.85 13.58
CA GLY A 146 -11.28 24.20 13.99
C GLY A 146 -11.52 25.65 14.36
N ALA A 147 -10.48 26.50 14.32
CA ALA A 147 -10.63 27.95 14.53
C ALA A 147 -11.29 28.65 13.33
N ASP A 148 -11.72 29.89 13.52
CA ASP A 148 -12.18 30.73 12.41
C ASP A 148 -11.02 31.17 11.48
N SER A 149 -11.32 31.68 10.31
CA SER A 149 -10.31 32.07 9.33
C SER A 149 -9.50 33.29 9.77
N ILE A 150 -8.28 33.36 9.29
CA ILE A 150 -7.46 34.57 9.33
C ILE A 150 -7.63 35.30 7.99
N HIS A 151 -8.09 36.51 8.06
CA HIS A 151 -8.22 37.40 6.91
C HIS A 151 -6.96 38.27 6.81
N TYR A 152 -6.41 38.43 5.60
CA TYR A 152 -5.23 39.24 5.39
C TYR A 152 -5.32 40.05 4.12
N SER A 153 -4.80 41.32 4.18
CA SER A 153 -4.86 42.32 3.13
C SER A 153 -3.52 43.01 2.95
N LEU A 154 -3.23 43.40 1.72
CA LEU A 154 -2.00 44.14 1.36
C LEU A 154 -2.31 45.60 1.12
N TYR A 155 -1.45 46.49 1.62
CA TYR A 155 -1.54 47.95 1.48
C TYR A 155 -0.23 48.54 0.92
N ASP A 156 -0.36 49.64 0.15
CA ASP A 156 0.79 50.43 -0.27
C ASP A 156 1.32 51.32 0.88
N GLU A 157 2.38 52.08 0.59
CA GLU A 157 3.00 53.04 1.54
C GLU A 157 2.08 54.19 1.95
N TYR A 158 0.98 54.40 1.21
CA TYR A 158 -0.01 55.45 1.48
C TYR A 158 -1.26 54.92 2.20
N GLY A 159 -1.30 53.62 2.50
CA GLY A 159 -2.44 52.97 3.14
C GLY A 159 -3.60 52.66 2.17
N SER A 160 -3.32 52.60 0.86
CA SER A 160 -4.34 52.18 -0.12
C SER A 160 -4.29 50.67 -0.26
N LEU A 161 -5.45 49.99 -0.29
CA LEU A 161 -5.57 48.58 -0.52
C LEU A 161 -5.07 48.19 -1.91
N ILE A 162 -4.20 47.19 -1.93
CA ILE A 162 -3.75 46.57 -3.17
C ILE A 162 -4.71 45.43 -3.54
N THR A 163 -5.21 45.45 -4.76
CA THR A 163 -6.05 44.40 -5.30
C THR A 163 -5.22 43.40 -6.08
N PHE A 164 -5.51 42.10 -5.91
CA PHE A 164 -4.91 41.03 -6.70
C PHE A 164 -6.02 40.10 -7.19
N ASN A 165 -6.04 39.80 -8.48
CA ASN A 165 -7.09 39.02 -9.14
C ASN A 165 -8.51 39.48 -8.80
N GLY A 166 -8.72 40.77 -8.48
CA GLY A 166 -10.01 41.35 -8.14
C GLY A 166 -10.40 41.23 -6.67
N PHE A 167 -9.53 40.69 -5.80
CA PHE A 167 -9.75 40.57 -4.36
C PHE A 167 -8.91 41.60 -3.60
N THR A 168 -9.43 42.09 -2.49
CA THR A 168 -8.74 43.01 -1.57
C THR A 168 -8.29 42.32 -0.27
N ALA A 169 -8.78 41.13 0.00
CA ALA A 169 -8.39 40.29 1.13
C ALA A 169 -8.45 38.84 0.72
N LEU A 170 -7.67 38.01 1.37
CA LEU A 170 -7.74 36.55 1.34
C LEU A 170 -7.96 36.00 2.72
N GLU A 171 -8.39 34.73 2.78
CA GLU A 171 -8.65 33.99 3.99
C GLU A 171 -7.72 32.78 4.08
N ALA A 172 -7.11 32.58 5.24
CA ALA A 172 -6.42 31.35 5.61
C ALA A 172 -7.34 30.54 6.54
N CYS A 173 -7.94 29.49 6.00
CA CYS A 173 -8.84 28.61 6.74
C CYS A 173 -8.09 27.69 7.72
N SER A 174 -8.80 27.20 8.73
CA SER A 174 -8.23 26.35 9.78
C SER A 174 -7.86 24.92 9.35
N ASP A 175 -7.87 24.66 8.05
CA ASP A 175 -7.55 23.34 7.48
C ASP A 175 -6.04 23.09 7.28
N GLY A 176 -5.21 24.08 7.69
CA GLY A 176 -3.76 24.02 7.59
C GLY A 176 -3.21 24.17 6.16
N VAL A 177 -4.10 24.40 5.16
CA VAL A 177 -3.70 24.68 3.78
C VAL A 177 -3.23 26.11 3.65
N PRO A 178 -2.07 26.36 3.01
CA PRO A 178 -1.62 27.71 2.73
C PRO A 178 -2.59 28.49 1.86
N SER A 179 -3.01 29.67 2.32
CA SER A 179 -3.64 30.67 1.50
C SER A 179 -2.57 31.55 0.89
N THR A 180 -2.46 31.61 -0.43
CA THR A 180 -1.37 32.31 -1.12
C THR A 180 -1.89 33.42 -2.02
N MET A 181 -1.42 34.63 -1.75
CA MET A 181 -1.59 35.81 -2.57
C MET A 181 -0.39 35.95 -3.50
N ALA A 182 -0.57 35.81 -4.81
CA ALA A 182 0.42 36.24 -5.79
C ALA A 182 0.14 37.70 -6.11
N THR A 183 1.06 38.59 -5.78
CA THR A 183 0.87 40.01 -6.03
C THR A 183 0.95 40.31 -7.54
N ASN A 184 0.35 41.41 -7.97
CA ASN A 184 0.75 42.02 -9.24
C ASN A 184 2.18 42.55 -9.14
N GLU A 185 2.76 42.99 -10.24
CA GLU A 185 4.05 43.68 -10.23
C GLU A 185 4.04 44.84 -9.22
N LEU A 186 4.85 44.74 -8.17
CA LEU A 186 5.00 45.77 -7.17
C LEU A 186 6.11 46.76 -7.55
N ASP A 187 6.01 48.00 -7.11
CA ASP A 187 7.03 49.01 -7.34
C ASP A 187 8.34 48.66 -6.63
N PRO A 188 9.50 48.88 -7.26
CA PRO A 188 10.80 48.54 -6.66
C PRO A 188 11.18 49.50 -5.51
N ASN A 189 11.91 48.98 -4.52
CA ASN A 189 12.37 49.72 -3.34
C ASN A 189 11.23 50.41 -2.56
N THR A 190 10.03 49.81 -2.57
CA THR A 190 8.82 50.36 -1.96
C THR A 190 8.38 49.48 -0.80
N THR A 191 7.93 50.10 0.29
CA THR A 191 7.46 49.38 1.47
C THR A 191 5.95 49.10 1.35
N TYR A 192 5.58 47.84 1.50
CA TYR A 192 4.20 47.40 1.53
C TYR A 192 3.86 46.85 2.90
N TYR A 193 2.58 46.88 3.24
CA TYR A 193 2.10 46.51 4.57
C TYR A 193 1.05 45.41 4.49
N LEU A 194 1.15 44.42 5.37
CA LEU A 194 0.18 43.35 5.53
C LEU A 194 -0.58 43.54 6.82
N GLN A 195 -1.89 43.49 6.73
CA GLN A 195 -2.80 43.49 7.88
C GLN A 195 -3.46 42.13 7.99
N LEU A 196 -3.39 41.52 9.17
CA LEU A 196 -4.05 40.26 9.49
C LEU A 196 -5.07 40.50 10.61
N ILE A 197 -6.19 39.80 10.54
CA ILE A 197 -7.26 39.83 11.56
C ILE A 197 -7.97 38.47 11.60
N THR A 198 -8.42 38.08 12.80
CA THR A 198 -9.41 37.02 12.98
C THR A 198 -10.63 37.54 13.70
N TYR A 199 -11.75 36.87 13.51
CA TYR A 199 -13.02 37.12 14.21
C TYR A 199 -13.34 36.00 15.20
N ASP A 200 -12.43 35.01 15.37
CA ASP A 200 -12.55 33.93 16.34
C ASP A 200 -12.41 34.50 17.76
N ALA A 201 -13.25 34.02 18.67
CA ALA A 201 -13.22 34.38 20.09
C ALA A 201 -11.96 33.87 20.80
N ASP A 202 -11.41 32.78 20.30
CA ASP A 202 -10.17 32.18 20.79
C ASP A 202 -8.96 32.63 19.94
N PRO A 203 -7.76 32.72 20.52
CA PRO A 203 -6.55 33.08 19.77
C PRO A 203 -6.24 32.06 18.67
N VAL A 204 -5.93 32.55 17.46
CA VAL A 204 -5.62 31.75 16.28
C VAL A 204 -4.14 31.88 15.93
N ASP A 205 -3.41 30.80 15.98
CA ASP A 205 -2.01 30.75 15.58
C ASP A 205 -1.87 30.67 14.07
N TYR A 206 -0.86 31.35 13.51
CA TYR A 206 -0.59 31.37 12.09
C TYR A 206 0.88 31.37 11.76
N ILE A 207 1.18 31.01 10.52
CA ILE A 207 2.49 31.18 9.90
C ILE A 207 2.32 32.08 8.67
N LEU A 208 3.23 33.04 8.53
CA LEU A 208 3.26 33.98 7.42
C LEU A 208 4.63 33.93 6.74
N ASN A 209 4.64 33.99 5.41
CA ASN A 209 5.86 34.05 4.61
C ASN A 209 5.66 35.01 3.43
N VAL A 210 6.67 35.82 3.13
CA VAL A 210 6.74 36.65 1.90
C VAL A 210 7.89 36.13 1.06
N THR A 211 7.58 35.55 -0.10
CA THR A 211 8.55 34.99 -1.02
C THR A 211 8.94 36.02 -2.07
N ASP A 212 10.22 36.34 -2.16
CA ASP A 212 10.84 37.10 -3.25
C ASP A 212 11.55 36.13 -4.18
N PRO A 213 11.13 36.03 -5.46
CA PRO A 213 11.74 35.12 -6.42
C PRO A 213 13.20 35.49 -6.77
N ASN A 214 13.61 36.76 -6.50
CA ASN A 214 14.94 37.26 -6.80
C ASN A 214 15.91 37.09 -5.60
N THR A 215 15.41 36.80 -4.42
CA THR A 215 16.21 36.56 -3.22
C THR A 215 16.38 35.05 -3.00
N PRO A 216 17.61 34.50 -2.92
CA PRO A 216 17.80 33.09 -2.60
C PRO A 216 17.10 32.76 -1.29
N ALA A 217 16.35 31.66 -1.28
CA ALA A 217 15.84 31.12 -0.02
C ALA A 217 17.01 30.91 0.94
N PRO A 218 16.87 31.29 2.24
CA PRO A 218 17.86 30.92 3.23
C PRO A 218 18.03 29.40 3.11
N THR A 219 19.28 28.92 3.05
CA THR A 219 19.58 27.48 3.04
C THR A 219 18.85 26.88 4.21
N SER A 220 17.71 26.26 3.95
CA SER A 220 16.96 25.56 4.98
C SER A 220 17.86 24.46 5.49
N VAL A 221 18.34 24.62 6.72
CA VAL A 221 18.76 23.47 7.51
C VAL A 221 17.52 22.59 7.53
N PRO A 222 17.55 21.35 7.02
CA PRO A 222 16.42 20.47 7.15
C PRO A 222 16.02 20.49 8.61
N ASP A 223 14.74 20.80 8.86
CA ASP A 223 14.23 20.81 10.23
C ASP A 223 14.40 19.39 10.76
N SER A 224 15.50 19.19 11.49
CA SER A 224 15.98 17.88 11.95
C SER A 224 15.14 17.33 13.10
N GLN A 225 13.95 17.87 13.32
CA GLN A 225 13.11 17.52 14.48
C GLN A 225 11.99 16.53 14.17
N ASN A 226 11.75 16.17 12.91
CA ASN A 226 10.74 15.18 12.58
C ASN A 226 11.36 13.87 12.04
N THR A 227 12.30 13.29 12.77
CA THR A 227 12.69 11.91 12.54
C THR A 227 11.58 11.01 13.10
N LEU A 228 11.09 10.10 12.25
CA LEU A 228 10.16 9.06 12.69
C LEU A 228 10.67 8.39 13.95
N PRO A 229 9.84 8.25 15.01
CA PRO A 229 10.23 7.49 16.18
C PRO A 229 10.52 6.05 15.75
N PRO A 230 11.60 5.43 16.24
CA PRO A 230 11.98 4.08 15.82
C PRO A 230 10.94 3.01 16.15
N ASP A 231 10.07 3.22 17.14
CA ASP A 231 9.09 2.24 17.63
C ASP A 231 7.83 2.93 18.19
N GLY A 232 7.11 3.72 17.41
CA GLY A 232 5.91 4.40 17.91
C GLY A 232 4.89 4.76 16.85
N GLU A 233 3.67 5.03 17.29
CA GLU A 233 2.66 5.65 16.48
C GLU A 233 3.19 6.99 15.96
N VAL A 234 2.95 7.25 14.66
CA VAL A 234 3.42 8.46 14.00
C VAL A 234 2.46 9.60 14.31
N ILE A 235 2.96 10.66 14.94
CA ILE A 235 2.18 11.87 15.17
C ILE A 235 2.32 12.77 13.94
N ALA A 236 1.23 12.93 13.21
CA ALA A 236 1.15 13.82 12.05
C ALA A 236 1.25 15.29 12.46
N GLY A 237 1.64 16.16 11.54
CA GLY A 237 1.50 17.60 11.72
C GLY A 237 0.03 18.03 11.66
N THR A 238 -0.26 19.23 12.15
CA THR A 238 -1.60 19.83 12.12
C THR A 238 -1.77 20.82 10.95
N SER A 239 -0.69 21.11 10.24
CA SER A 239 -0.67 22.01 9.08
C SER A 239 0.43 21.60 8.11
N GLN A 240 0.40 22.14 6.90
CA GLN A 240 1.46 21.93 5.90
C GLN A 240 2.86 22.29 6.43
N TYR A 241 2.98 23.30 7.29
CA TYR A 241 4.27 23.78 7.76
C TYR A 241 4.91 22.94 8.85
N ASN A 242 4.12 22.22 9.63
CA ASN A 242 4.61 21.28 10.64
C ASN A 242 4.36 19.82 10.22
N ALA A 243 4.13 19.59 8.93
CA ALA A 243 3.90 18.28 8.35
C ALA A 243 5.05 17.32 8.69
N LEU A 244 4.70 16.09 9.09
CA LEU A 244 5.71 15.07 9.39
C LEU A 244 6.37 14.59 8.09
N LEU A 245 7.68 14.68 8.02
CA LEU A 245 8.45 14.21 6.86
C LEU A 245 8.46 12.67 6.81
N LEU A 246 7.89 12.12 5.73
CA LEU A 246 7.88 10.69 5.46
C LEU A 246 9.11 10.30 4.64
N PRO A 247 9.90 9.32 5.09
CA PRO A 247 10.89 8.70 4.22
C PRO A 247 10.17 7.91 3.12
N LEU A 248 10.66 8.04 1.88
CA LEU A 248 10.14 7.25 0.77
C LEU A 248 10.28 5.74 1.04
N ASN A 249 9.34 4.96 0.55
CA ASN A 249 9.28 3.50 0.69
C ASN A 249 9.22 3.03 2.16
N THR A 250 8.69 3.87 3.05
CA THR A 250 8.48 3.54 4.46
C THR A 250 6.99 3.62 4.77
N LYS A 251 6.41 2.53 5.27
CA LYS A 251 5.02 2.50 5.72
C LYS A 251 4.96 3.06 7.13
N VAL A 252 4.02 3.97 7.37
CA VAL A 252 3.77 4.57 8.69
C VAL A 252 2.34 4.25 9.13
N PHE A 253 2.11 4.23 10.43
CA PHE A 253 0.81 4.02 11.05
C PHE A 253 0.47 5.22 11.91
N GLY A 254 -0.80 5.60 11.92
CA GLY A 254 -1.30 6.72 12.70
C GLY A 254 -2.80 6.60 12.92
N THR A 255 -3.34 7.52 13.71
CA THR A 255 -4.77 7.63 13.99
C THR A 255 -5.27 8.99 13.51
N ALA A 256 -6.37 9.00 12.77
CA ALA A 256 -7.07 10.20 12.33
C ALA A 256 -8.22 10.48 13.29
N GLU A 257 -8.26 11.70 13.83
CA GLU A 257 -9.31 12.16 14.74
C GLU A 257 -10.32 13.02 13.98
N LYS A 258 -11.56 13.02 14.44
CA LYS A 258 -12.63 13.86 13.89
C LYS A 258 -12.22 15.34 13.91
N ASP A 259 -12.57 16.05 12.83
CA ASP A 259 -12.34 17.50 12.69
C ASP A 259 -10.86 17.90 12.89
N SER A 260 -9.94 16.94 12.75
CA SER A 260 -8.50 17.11 12.85
C SER A 260 -7.84 16.77 11.52
N TYR A 261 -6.78 17.47 11.19
CA TYR A 261 -6.02 17.24 9.96
C TYR A 261 -4.69 16.57 10.27
N SER A 262 -4.39 15.49 9.57
CA SER A 262 -3.10 14.81 9.63
C SER A 262 -2.26 15.22 8.43
N TRP A 263 -1.19 15.98 8.67
CA TRP A 263 -0.31 16.48 7.63
C TRP A 263 1.02 15.76 7.59
N PHE A 264 1.38 15.31 6.40
CA PHE A 264 2.65 14.67 6.07
C PHE A 264 3.33 15.39 4.91
N SER A 265 4.62 15.20 4.77
CA SER A 265 5.39 15.67 3.64
C SER A 265 6.33 14.60 3.14
N PHE A 266 6.76 14.69 1.89
CA PHE A 266 7.85 13.88 1.33
C PHE A 266 8.64 14.70 0.32
N ASN A 267 9.92 14.40 0.17
CA ASN A 267 10.77 15.02 -0.83
C ASN A 267 11.01 14.05 -2.00
N THR A 268 10.90 14.55 -3.23
CA THR A 268 11.05 13.75 -4.45
C THR A 268 12.47 13.30 -4.74
N GLY A 269 13.50 13.93 -4.13
CA GLY A 269 14.90 13.63 -4.39
C GLY A 269 15.40 14.17 -5.73
N ASP A 270 16.58 13.72 -6.16
CA ASP A 270 17.32 14.30 -7.31
C ASP A 270 16.74 13.93 -8.69
N SER A 271 15.82 12.99 -8.76
CA SER A 271 15.24 12.51 -10.02
C SER A 271 14.13 13.44 -10.49
N SER A 272 14.21 13.93 -11.72
CA SER A 272 13.11 14.68 -12.35
C SER A 272 12.22 13.75 -13.16
N GLY A 273 10.90 14.01 -13.15
CA GLY A 273 9.93 13.23 -13.91
C GLY A 273 9.60 11.88 -13.29
N ASP A 274 9.84 11.71 -11.99
CA ASP A 274 9.44 10.51 -11.27
C ASP A 274 7.94 10.53 -10.94
N GLU A 275 7.32 9.36 -11.11
CA GLU A 275 5.97 9.10 -10.61
C GLU A 275 6.05 8.52 -9.20
N PHE A 276 5.14 8.96 -8.33
CA PHE A 276 5.02 8.46 -6.96
C PHE A 276 3.68 7.78 -6.76
N ARG A 277 3.70 6.72 -5.99
CA ARG A 277 2.52 6.01 -5.57
C ARG A 277 2.29 6.22 -4.08
N ILE A 278 1.15 6.81 -3.74
CA ILE A 278 0.73 7.12 -2.39
C ILE A 278 -0.41 6.18 -2.05
N THR A 279 -0.23 5.31 -1.07
CA THR A 279 -1.24 4.34 -0.67
C THR A 279 -1.64 4.57 0.77
N ALA A 280 -2.94 4.74 1.00
CA ALA A 280 -3.54 4.83 2.32
C ALA A 280 -4.48 3.64 2.55
N ILE A 281 -4.50 3.10 3.77
CA ILE A 281 -5.39 2.01 4.17
C ILE A 281 -6.10 2.45 5.46
N ASN A 282 -7.41 2.33 5.49
CA ASN A 282 -8.19 2.45 6.70
C ASN A 282 -8.19 1.09 7.42
N ASN A 283 -7.61 1.04 8.61
CA ASN A 283 -7.43 -0.19 9.39
C ASN A 283 -8.54 -0.40 10.43
N THR A 284 -9.56 0.49 10.49
CA THR A 284 -10.67 0.44 11.46
C THR A 284 -11.94 -0.04 10.77
N PRO A 285 -12.32 -1.31 10.92
CA PRO A 285 -13.52 -1.86 10.29
C PRO A 285 -14.80 -1.14 10.71
N GLY A 286 -15.66 -0.83 9.73
CA GLY A 286 -16.95 -0.17 9.97
C GLY A 286 -16.88 1.30 10.36
N ALA A 287 -15.67 1.90 10.40
CA ALA A 287 -15.49 3.33 10.59
C ALA A 287 -15.86 4.14 9.33
N ASP A 288 -15.83 5.45 9.42
CA ASP A 288 -15.95 6.34 8.25
C ASP A 288 -14.70 6.28 7.36
N SER A 289 -14.74 6.87 6.19
CA SER A 289 -13.60 6.91 5.28
C SER A 289 -12.54 7.93 5.72
N ILE A 290 -11.30 7.67 5.32
CA ILE A 290 -10.22 8.65 5.37
C ILE A 290 -10.08 9.27 3.98
N HIS A 291 -10.19 10.57 3.90
CA HIS A 291 -9.95 11.33 2.67
C HIS A 291 -8.53 11.87 2.68
N TYR A 292 -7.84 11.80 1.56
CA TYR A 292 -6.48 12.32 1.45
C TYR A 292 -6.24 13.02 0.13
N SER A 293 -5.44 14.11 0.19
CA SER A 293 -5.14 14.99 -0.92
C SER A 293 -3.66 15.37 -0.93
N LEU A 294 -3.12 15.60 -2.13
CA LEU A 294 -1.74 16.00 -2.35
C LEU A 294 -1.66 17.48 -2.73
N TYR A 295 -0.69 18.18 -2.17
CA TYR A 295 -0.47 19.62 -2.36
C TYR A 295 0.98 19.94 -2.70
N ASP A 296 1.19 21.04 -3.45
CA ASP A 296 2.50 21.65 -3.60
C ASP A 296 2.86 22.55 -2.37
N GLU A 297 4.02 23.18 -2.41
CA GLU A 297 4.49 24.07 -1.32
C GLU A 297 3.65 25.34 -1.14
N TYR A 298 2.80 25.69 -2.12
CA TYR A 298 1.95 26.87 -2.11
C TYR A 298 0.50 26.58 -1.75
N GLY A 299 0.17 25.31 -1.41
CA GLY A 299 -1.18 24.89 -1.11
C GLY A 299 -2.04 24.61 -2.35
N SER A 300 -1.44 24.51 -3.54
CA SER A 300 -2.18 24.11 -4.73
C SER A 300 -2.37 22.61 -4.77
N LEU A 301 -3.60 22.15 -5.05
CA LEU A 301 -3.92 20.72 -5.19
C LEU A 301 -3.25 20.10 -6.41
N ILE A 302 -2.60 18.99 -6.19
CA ILE A 302 -2.05 18.14 -7.25
C ILE A 302 -3.11 17.12 -7.65
N THR A 303 -3.44 17.08 -8.92
CA THR A 303 -4.42 16.12 -9.45
C THR A 303 -3.74 14.80 -9.84
N SER A 304 -4.39 13.68 -9.53
CA SER A 304 -4.03 12.36 -9.99
C SER A 304 -5.19 11.79 -10.79
N ASN A 305 -4.98 11.48 -12.06
CA ASN A 305 -6.02 10.95 -12.96
C ASN A 305 -7.32 11.79 -12.96
N GLY A 306 -7.22 13.10 -12.74
CA GLY A 306 -8.37 14.02 -12.68
C GLY A 306 -9.04 14.14 -11.31
N PHE A 307 -8.52 13.46 -10.28
CA PHE A 307 -9.01 13.55 -8.90
C PHE A 307 -8.07 14.39 -8.05
N THR A 308 -8.64 15.20 -7.16
CA THR A 308 -7.92 16.03 -6.19
C THR A 308 -7.90 15.43 -4.80
N ALA A 309 -8.77 14.46 -4.54
CA ALA A 309 -8.83 13.70 -3.28
C ALA A 309 -9.22 12.25 -3.57
N LEU A 310 -8.73 11.34 -2.76
CA LEU A 310 -9.11 9.94 -2.74
C LEU A 310 -9.59 9.53 -1.35
N GLU A 311 -10.31 8.41 -1.29
CA GLU A 311 -10.86 7.85 -0.06
C GLU A 311 -10.27 6.47 0.22
N ALA A 312 -9.89 6.23 1.48
CA ALA A 312 -9.60 4.91 2.01
C ALA A 312 -10.78 4.46 2.87
N CYS A 313 -11.56 3.53 2.34
CA CYS A 313 -12.77 3.02 2.99
C CYS A 313 -12.45 2.03 4.10
N SER A 314 -13.39 1.84 5.03
CA SER A 314 -13.24 0.95 6.20
C SER A 314 -13.26 -0.55 5.88
N ASP A 315 -13.30 -0.90 4.60
CA ASP A 315 -13.20 -2.28 4.13
C ASP A 315 -11.75 -2.79 4.04
N GLY A 316 -10.78 -1.95 4.43
CA GLY A 316 -9.36 -2.25 4.43
C GLY A 316 -8.72 -2.30 3.04
N VAL A 317 -9.48 -2.04 1.96
CA VAL A 317 -8.90 -2.02 0.61
C VAL A 317 -7.95 -0.84 0.49
N PRO A 318 -6.69 -1.06 0.07
CA PRO A 318 -5.76 0.02 -0.16
C PRO A 318 -6.27 1.02 -1.18
N SER A 319 -6.33 2.29 -0.82
CA SER A 319 -6.61 3.39 -1.73
C SER A 319 -5.31 3.96 -2.24
N THR A 320 -5.13 4.04 -3.56
CA THR A 320 -3.85 4.41 -4.14
C THR A 320 -3.96 5.56 -5.14
N MET A 321 -3.22 6.62 -4.87
CA MET A 321 -2.99 7.73 -5.77
C MET A 321 -1.67 7.52 -6.51
N VAL A 322 -1.70 7.56 -7.84
CA VAL A 322 -0.49 7.61 -8.67
C VAL A 322 -0.34 9.04 -9.18
N THR A 323 0.75 9.69 -8.84
CA THR A 323 0.99 11.07 -9.26
C THR A 323 1.41 11.11 -10.73
N ASN A 324 1.21 12.26 -11.37
CA ASN A 324 1.95 12.60 -12.57
C ASN A 324 3.43 12.84 -12.22
N GLU A 325 4.26 13.05 -13.23
CA GLU A 325 5.66 13.46 -13.03
C GLU A 325 5.74 14.66 -12.09
N LEU A 326 6.41 14.48 -10.95
CA LEU A 326 6.64 15.55 -9.98
C LEU A 326 8.02 16.18 -10.19
N ASP A 327 8.16 17.45 -9.78
CA ASP A 327 9.43 18.17 -9.87
C ASP A 327 10.49 17.56 -8.94
N SER A 328 11.74 17.52 -9.39
CA SER A 328 12.88 17.03 -8.61
C SER A 328 13.22 17.94 -7.42
N ASN A 329 13.77 17.36 -6.35
CA ASN A 329 14.19 18.07 -5.13
C ASN A 329 13.09 18.95 -4.52
N THR A 330 11.83 18.59 -4.77
CA THR A 330 10.66 19.35 -4.34
C THR A 330 9.93 18.62 -3.22
N THR A 331 9.44 19.38 -2.25
CA THR A 331 8.66 18.84 -1.15
C THR A 331 7.17 18.98 -1.45
N TYR A 332 6.47 17.85 -1.42
CA TYR A 332 5.03 17.76 -1.55
C TYR A 332 4.38 17.38 -0.23
N TYR A 333 3.12 17.69 -0.08
CA TYR A 333 2.41 17.60 1.20
C TYR A 333 1.13 16.78 1.04
N LEU A 334 0.88 15.90 2.00
CA LEU A 334 -0.31 15.08 2.08
C LEU A 334 -1.15 15.52 3.27
N LYS A 335 -2.43 15.76 3.03
CA LYS A 335 -3.41 16.06 4.05
C LYS A 335 -4.39 14.90 4.13
N LEU A 336 -4.57 14.33 5.31
CA LEU A 336 -5.58 13.33 5.61
C LEU A 336 -6.64 13.95 6.53
N ILE A 337 -7.90 13.57 6.33
CA ILE A 337 -9.03 13.96 7.15
C ILE A 337 -10.05 12.83 7.24
N THR A 338 -10.74 12.73 8.38
CA THR A 338 -11.96 11.93 8.52
C THR A 338 -13.10 12.80 9.03
N TYR A 339 -14.31 12.45 8.65
CA TYR A 339 -15.55 13.08 9.14
C TYR A 339 -16.26 12.18 10.17
N GLY A 340 -15.74 10.98 10.41
CA GLY A 340 -16.26 10.03 11.39
C GLY A 340 -16.18 10.55 12.82
N ALA A 341 -17.11 10.12 13.67
CA ALA A 341 -17.13 10.52 15.08
C ALA A 341 -16.06 9.83 15.91
N ASP A 342 -15.63 8.64 15.49
CA ASP A 342 -14.66 7.80 16.19
C ASP A 342 -13.29 7.89 15.53
N PRO A 343 -12.19 7.77 16.29
CA PRO A 343 -10.84 7.73 15.73
C PRO A 343 -10.66 6.57 14.74
N ILE A 344 -9.88 6.82 13.67
CA ILE A 344 -9.63 5.84 12.61
C ILE A 344 -8.14 5.56 12.51
N ASP A 345 -7.75 4.32 12.77
CA ASP A 345 -6.39 3.88 12.55
C ASP A 345 -6.13 3.70 11.05
N TYR A 346 -4.99 4.18 10.59
CA TYR A 346 -4.60 4.08 9.19
C TYR A 346 -3.13 3.69 9.01
N SER A 347 -2.82 3.23 7.83
CA SER A 347 -1.44 3.20 7.34
C SER A 347 -1.29 4.03 6.07
N LEU A 348 -0.09 4.57 5.88
CA LEU A 348 0.28 5.42 4.76
C LEU A 348 1.68 5.08 4.26
N ILE A 349 1.86 5.00 2.96
CA ILE A 349 3.17 4.84 2.32
C ILE A 349 3.26 5.71 1.06
N VAL A 350 4.42 6.34 0.87
CA VAL A 350 4.80 7.04 -0.36
C VAL A 350 5.94 6.27 -1.02
N LYS A 351 5.71 5.78 -2.23
CA LYS A 351 6.67 4.96 -2.99
C LYS A 351 7.09 5.68 -4.27
N ASN A 352 8.40 5.78 -4.51
CA ASN A 352 8.93 6.21 -5.81
C ASN A 352 8.89 5.01 -6.77
N MET A 353 8.19 5.15 -7.90
CA MET A 353 7.96 4.06 -8.86
C MET A 353 9.21 3.68 -9.66
N ASN A 354 10.15 4.60 -9.81
CA ASN A 354 11.38 4.37 -10.58
C ASN A 354 12.50 3.72 -9.77
N ASN A 355 12.36 3.63 -8.43
CA ASN A 355 13.33 3.05 -7.53
C ASN A 355 12.91 1.66 -7.03
N ASN A 356 13.00 0.66 -7.90
CA ASN A 356 12.57 -0.72 -7.64
C ASN A 356 13.44 -1.49 -6.62
N ASN A 357 14.49 -0.87 -6.03
CA ASN A 357 15.51 -1.60 -5.25
C ASN A 357 15.44 -1.40 -3.73
N SER A 358 14.48 -0.66 -3.19
CA SER A 358 14.37 -0.51 -1.73
C SER A 358 13.37 -1.48 -1.14
N ALA A 359 13.88 -2.42 -0.34
CA ALA A 359 13.05 -3.24 0.55
C ALA A 359 12.21 -2.30 1.44
N TYR A 360 10.93 -2.65 1.64
CA TYR A 360 10.06 -1.93 2.55
C TYR A 360 10.70 -1.82 3.93
N LYS A 361 10.66 -0.62 4.49
CA LYS A 361 10.90 -0.39 5.90
C LYS A 361 9.58 -0.02 6.54
N THR A 362 9.34 -0.52 7.72
CA THR A 362 8.17 -0.15 8.53
C THR A 362 8.65 0.72 9.68
N ALA A 363 7.97 1.85 9.91
CA ALA A 363 8.21 2.71 11.05
C ALA A 363 6.89 2.89 11.83
N GLY A 364 6.96 2.84 13.14
CA GLY A 364 5.79 2.89 14.02
C GLY A 364 5.48 1.53 14.67
N ASN A 365 4.43 1.49 15.47
CA ASN A 365 3.92 0.23 16.01
C ASN A 365 3.46 -0.64 14.86
N VAL A 366 4.35 -1.51 14.42
CA VAL A 366 4.00 -2.59 13.53
C VAL A 366 2.97 -3.41 14.29
N ILE A 367 1.73 -3.40 13.83
CA ILE A 367 0.92 -4.59 13.95
C ILE A 367 1.63 -5.55 12.99
N GLU A 368 2.69 -6.22 13.46
CA GLU A 368 3.33 -7.25 12.68
C GLU A 368 2.20 -8.17 12.23
N ALA A 369 2.05 -8.33 10.91
CA ALA A 369 1.41 -9.51 10.38
C ALA A 369 2.03 -10.65 11.19
N LYS A 370 1.25 -11.18 12.14
CA LYS A 370 1.72 -12.09 13.19
C LYS A 370 2.49 -13.15 12.47
N GLY A 371 3.81 -13.19 12.67
CA GLY A 371 4.70 -14.01 11.87
C GLY A 371 4.08 -15.38 11.76
N ALA A 372 3.92 -15.88 10.55
CA ALA A 372 3.30 -17.14 10.27
C ALA A 372 3.97 -18.22 11.13
N GLU A 373 3.41 -18.52 12.31
CA GLU A 373 3.45 -19.90 12.77
C GLU A 373 2.87 -20.67 11.60
N GLU A 374 3.54 -21.69 11.13
CA GLU A 374 3.12 -22.52 9.99
C GLU A 374 1.73 -23.12 10.25
N ILE A 375 0.68 -22.29 10.18
CA ILE A 375 -0.70 -22.71 10.26
C ILE A 375 -1.08 -23.18 8.87
N THR A 376 -0.89 -24.48 8.64
CA THR A 376 -1.29 -25.13 7.39
C THR A 376 -2.70 -25.67 7.43
N GLU A 377 -3.26 -25.92 8.63
CA GLU A 377 -4.60 -26.50 8.80
C GLU A 377 -5.28 -25.98 10.07
N GLY A 378 -6.61 -25.91 10.06
CA GLY A 378 -7.46 -25.69 11.26
C GLY A 378 -8.08 -24.29 11.34
N PRO A 379 -8.72 -23.98 12.49
CA PRO A 379 -9.39 -22.71 12.66
C PRO A 379 -8.39 -21.56 12.85
N VAL A 380 -8.64 -20.45 12.15
CA VAL A 380 -7.79 -19.26 12.19
C VAL A 380 -8.64 -18.01 12.38
N THR A 381 -8.01 -16.93 12.85
CA THR A 381 -8.58 -15.58 12.89
C THR A 381 -7.96 -14.75 11.77
N ALA A 382 -8.79 -14.28 10.86
CA ALA A 382 -8.37 -13.40 9.76
C ALA A 382 -7.96 -12.02 10.28
N GLY A 383 -7.18 -11.29 9.48
CA GLY A 383 -6.96 -9.87 9.67
C GLY A 383 -8.18 -9.04 9.27
N THR A 384 -8.17 -7.76 9.58
CA THR A 384 -9.23 -6.79 9.22
C THR A 384 -8.83 -5.86 8.09
N SER A 385 -7.56 -5.88 7.70
CA SER A 385 -6.98 -5.14 6.56
C SER A 385 -5.74 -5.89 6.03
N PRO A 386 -5.20 -5.53 4.87
CA PRO A 386 -3.96 -6.11 4.36
C PRO A 386 -2.77 -5.97 5.32
N ASP A 387 -2.74 -4.92 6.14
CA ASP A 387 -1.64 -4.66 7.07
C ASP A 387 -1.56 -5.66 8.22
N ASN A 388 -2.70 -6.19 8.64
CA ASN A 388 -2.79 -7.22 9.68
C ASN A 388 -3.33 -8.55 9.12
N ALA A 389 -3.33 -8.73 7.81
CA ALA A 389 -3.78 -9.95 7.15
C ALA A 389 -3.03 -11.16 7.69
N LEU A 390 -3.75 -12.26 7.91
CA LEU A 390 -3.11 -13.52 8.25
C LEU A 390 -2.40 -14.07 7.02
N LEU A 391 -1.05 -14.14 7.07
CA LEU A 391 -0.26 -14.72 6.00
C LEU A 391 -0.33 -16.24 6.07
N LEU A 392 -0.80 -16.85 4.98
CA LEU A 392 -0.91 -18.30 4.85
C LEU A 392 0.20 -18.84 3.93
N PRO A 393 0.92 -19.89 4.33
CA PRO A 393 1.78 -20.62 3.42
C PRO A 393 0.99 -21.18 2.22
N ILE A 394 1.62 -21.31 1.07
CA ILE A 394 1.04 -22.05 -0.05
C ILE A 394 0.87 -23.52 0.35
N GLY A 395 -0.27 -24.12 0.02
CA GLY A 395 -0.67 -25.44 0.49
C GLY A 395 -1.52 -25.43 1.76
N SER A 396 -1.88 -24.25 2.28
CA SER A 396 -2.71 -24.13 3.48
C SER A 396 -4.18 -24.39 3.19
N LYS A 397 -4.84 -25.09 4.12
CA LYS A 397 -6.28 -25.29 4.17
C LYS A 397 -6.80 -24.93 5.55
N VAL A 398 -7.35 -23.75 5.69
CA VAL A 398 -7.77 -23.19 6.98
C VAL A 398 -9.27 -23.00 7.04
N SER A 399 -9.82 -22.91 8.26
CA SER A 399 -11.24 -22.58 8.49
C SER A 399 -11.36 -21.30 9.30
N GLY A 400 -12.46 -20.57 9.09
CA GLY A 400 -12.77 -19.34 9.80
C GLY A 400 -14.25 -19.05 9.77
N THR A 401 -14.63 -17.92 10.37
CA THR A 401 -16.00 -17.44 10.41
C THR A 401 -16.02 -16.00 9.86
N ALA A 402 -16.92 -15.73 8.92
CA ALA A 402 -17.17 -14.39 8.39
C ALA A 402 -18.37 -13.79 9.11
N GLU A 403 -18.26 -12.56 9.57
CA GLU A 403 -19.28 -11.80 10.25
C GLU A 403 -19.90 -10.77 9.29
N GLU A 404 -21.18 -10.38 9.53
CA GLU A 404 -21.89 -9.40 8.69
C GLU A 404 -21.06 -8.13 8.47
N SER A 405 -20.90 -7.74 7.22
CA SER A 405 -20.22 -6.50 6.80
C SER A 405 -18.79 -6.31 7.34
N THR A 406 -18.20 -7.38 7.90
CA THR A 406 -16.82 -7.39 8.36
C THR A 406 -15.94 -8.10 7.33
N CYS A 407 -14.82 -7.47 6.97
CA CYS A 407 -13.88 -8.06 6.01
C CYS A 407 -12.87 -8.96 6.71
N SER A 408 -12.71 -10.17 6.20
CA SER A 408 -11.66 -11.12 6.60
C SER A 408 -10.53 -11.07 5.60
N TRP A 409 -9.34 -10.67 6.06
CA TRP A 409 -8.16 -10.52 5.21
C TRP A 409 -7.12 -11.60 5.46
N PHE A 410 -6.71 -12.24 4.37
CA PHE A 410 -5.61 -13.19 4.30
C PHE A 410 -4.58 -12.72 3.30
N GLY A 411 -3.36 -13.20 3.42
CA GLY A 411 -2.32 -12.96 2.44
C GLY A 411 -1.56 -14.23 2.13
N PHE A 412 -0.93 -14.31 0.96
CA PHE A 412 0.04 -15.35 0.63
C PHE A 412 1.15 -14.76 -0.22
N LYS A 413 2.34 -15.32 -0.08
CA LYS A 413 3.49 -14.90 -0.87
C LYS A 413 3.74 -15.92 -1.98
N THR A 414 3.82 -15.43 -3.22
CA THR A 414 4.14 -16.25 -4.39
C THR A 414 5.58 -16.78 -4.33
N GLY A 415 5.82 -17.92 -4.99
CA GLY A 415 7.14 -18.50 -5.12
C GLY A 415 8.08 -17.71 -6.03
N GLU A 416 9.29 -18.24 -6.24
CA GLU A 416 10.34 -17.57 -7.04
C GLU A 416 10.11 -17.64 -8.56
N THR A 417 9.22 -18.52 -9.01
CA THR A 417 8.99 -18.77 -10.43
C THR A 417 8.02 -17.74 -11.02
N THR A 418 8.42 -17.08 -12.11
CA THR A 418 7.55 -16.21 -12.93
C THR A 418 6.47 -17.04 -13.65
N GLY A 419 5.32 -16.41 -13.87
CA GLY A 419 4.25 -17.01 -14.68
C GLY A 419 3.51 -18.13 -13.97
N THR A 420 3.47 -18.13 -12.65
CA THR A 420 2.79 -19.16 -11.85
C THR A 420 1.34 -18.78 -11.59
N GLU A 421 0.43 -19.66 -11.92
CA GLU A 421 -1.00 -19.59 -11.56
C GLU A 421 -1.20 -20.25 -10.19
N TYR A 422 -2.13 -19.76 -9.39
CA TYR A 422 -2.48 -20.32 -8.08
C TYR A 422 -3.95 -20.66 -8.05
N THR A 423 -4.29 -21.73 -7.33
CA THR A 423 -5.67 -22.14 -7.11
C THR A 423 -6.10 -21.74 -5.70
N ILE A 424 -7.16 -20.94 -5.61
CA ILE A 424 -7.75 -20.48 -4.36
C ILE A 424 -9.19 -20.95 -4.30
N SER A 425 -9.53 -21.76 -3.33
CA SER A 425 -10.88 -22.29 -3.15
C SER A 425 -11.47 -21.82 -1.83
N CYS A 426 -12.70 -21.32 -1.87
CA CYS A 426 -13.50 -21.00 -0.69
C CYS A 426 -14.74 -21.89 -0.64
N ILE A 427 -15.03 -22.46 0.52
CA ILE A 427 -16.23 -23.29 0.75
C ILE A 427 -17.03 -22.66 1.88
N ASN A 428 -18.27 -22.28 1.61
CA ASN A 428 -19.21 -21.93 2.66
C ASN A 428 -19.75 -23.22 3.28
N THR A 429 -19.50 -23.41 4.59
CA THR A 429 -19.88 -24.63 5.31
C THR A 429 -21.13 -24.45 6.17
N THR A 430 -21.81 -23.28 6.11
CA THR A 430 -23.04 -22.99 6.86
C THR A 430 -24.27 -23.21 5.98
N PRO A 431 -25.01 -24.31 6.12
CA PRO A 431 -26.15 -24.62 5.26
C PRO A 431 -27.26 -23.57 5.36
N GLY A 432 -27.70 -23.05 4.19
CA GLY A 432 -28.81 -22.09 4.08
C GLY A 432 -28.43 -20.64 4.43
N ALA A 433 -27.17 -20.36 4.71
CA ALA A 433 -26.64 -19.01 4.84
C ALA A 433 -26.55 -18.29 3.47
N ASP A 434 -26.27 -17.01 3.48
CA ASP A 434 -25.93 -16.25 2.26
C ASP A 434 -24.52 -16.61 1.75
N SER A 435 -24.13 -16.04 0.62
CA SER A 435 -22.81 -16.32 0.02
C SER A 435 -21.69 -15.58 0.74
N ILE A 436 -20.48 -16.16 0.67
CA ILE A 436 -19.25 -15.46 0.95
C ILE A 436 -18.66 -14.96 -0.37
N HIS A 437 -18.45 -13.66 -0.46
CA HIS A 437 -17.77 -13.04 -1.59
C HIS A 437 -16.28 -12.95 -1.31
N TYR A 438 -15.43 -13.30 -2.27
CA TYR A 438 -13.99 -13.19 -2.09
C TYR A 438 -13.28 -12.67 -3.35
N SER A 439 -12.26 -11.85 -3.13
CA SER A 439 -11.52 -11.14 -4.17
C SER A 439 -10.03 -11.14 -3.85
N LEU A 440 -9.21 -11.10 -4.89
CA LEU A 440 -7.76 -11.05 -4.80
C LEU A 440 -7.24 -9.66 -5.15
N TYR A 441 -6.30 -9.16 -4.36
CA TYR A 441 -5.70 -7.83 -4.51
C TYR A 441 -4.17 -7.90 -4.51
N ASP A 442 -3.54 -6.95 -5.20
CA ASP A 442 -2.12 -6.67 -5.02
C ASP A 442 -1.87 -5.79 -3.76
N GLU A 443 -0.61 -5.50 -3.48
CA GLU A 443 -0.20 -4.66 -2.34
C GLU A 443 -0.69 -3.20 -2.42
N TYR A 444 -1.25 -2.78 -3.55
CA TYR A 444 -1.72 -1.42 -3.82
C TYR A 444 -3.24 -1.31 -3.87
N GLY A 445 -3.96 -2.42 -3.61
CA GLY A 445 -5.40 -2.46 -3.67
C GLY A 445 -5.97 -2.63 -5.08
N SER A 446 -5.12 -2.94 -6.07
CA SER A 446 -5.63 -3.27 -7.40
C SER A 446 -6.22 -4.66 -7.41
N LEU A 447 -7.45 -4.80 -7.90
CA LEU A 447 -8.10 -6.09 -8.08
C LEU A 447 -7.37 -6.93 -9.13
N ILE A 448 -7.06 -8.15 -8.78
CA ILE A 448 -6.51 -9.12 -9.71
C ILE A 448 -7.68 -9.82 -10.41
N THR A 449 -7.72 -9.71 -11.73
CA THR A 449 -8.75 -10.38 -12.55
C THR A 449 -8.33 -11.81 -12.89
N PHE A 450 -9.29 -12.71 -12.90
CA PHE A 450 -9.11 -14.09 -13.34
C PHE A 450 -10.31 -14.46 -14.24
N ASN A 451 -10.05 -14.97 -15.42
CA ASN A 451 -11.07 -15.31 -16.43
C ASN A 451 -12.12 -14.20 -16.65
N GLY A 452 -11.74 -12.92 -16.47
CA GLY A 452 -12.63 -11.76 -16.61
C GLY A 452 -13.49 -11.43 -15.38
N PHE A 453 -13.29 -12.13 -14.26
CA PHE A 453 -13.95 -11.85 -12.98
C PHE A 453 -13.00 -11.17 -12.00
N THR A 454 -13.54 -10.36 -11.10
CA THR A 454 -12.81 -9.69 -10.03
C THR A 454 -13.20 -10.19 -8.63
N ALA A 455 -14.29 -10.93 -8.54
CA ALA A 455 -14.77 -11.57 -7.32
C ALA A 455 -15.49 -12.87 -7.65
N LEU A 456 -15.48 -13.79 -6.70
CA LEU A 456 -16.27 -15.02 -6.72
C LEU A 456 -17.14 -15.13 -5.48
N GLU A 457 -18.14 -16.03 -5.57
CA GLU A 457 -19.07 -16.31 -4.48
C GLU A 457 -18.95 -17.79 -4.09
N ALA A 458 -18.81 -18.04 -2.79
CA ALA A 458 -18.95 -19.37 -2.20
C ALA A 458 -20.37 -19.51 -1.63
N CYS A 459 -21.22 -20.25 -2.32
CA CYS A 459 -22.60 -20.49 -1.93
C CYS A 459 -22.71 -21.52 -0.79
N SER A 460 -23.84 -21.50 -0.07
CA SER A 460 -24.09 -22.37 1.09
C SER A 460 -24.42 -23.84 0.75
N ASP A 461 -24.14 -24.26 -0.49
CA ASP A 461 -24.32 -25.64 -0.96
C ASP A 461 -23.17 -26.59 -0.58
N GLY A 462 -22.12 -26.07 0.03
CA GLY A 462 -20.93 -26.80 0.42
C GLY A 462 -20.01 -27.18 -0.76
N VAL A 463 -20.29 -26.64 -1.95
CA VAL A 463 -19.45 -26.85 -3.14
C VAL A 463 -18.31 -25.82 -3.14
N PRO A 464 -17.05 -26.22 -3.36
CA PRO A 464 -15.94 -25.28 -3.46
C PRO A 464 -16.16 -24.29 -4.60
N SER A 465 -16.13 -23.00 -4.30
CA SER A 465 -15.93 -21.94 -5.28
C SER A 465 -14.44 -21.77 -5.51
N THR A 466 -13.98 -21.87 -6.74
CA THR A 466 -12.55 -21.96 -7.04
C THR A 466 -12.13 -20.88 -8.03
N MET A 467 -11.11 -20.11 -7.62
CA MET A 467 -10.40 -19.12 -8.40
C MET A 467 -9.07 -19.73 -8.88
N VAL A 468 -8.84 -19.74 -10.18
CA VAL A 468 -7.50 -19.97 -10.74
C VAL A 468 -6.97 -18.59 -11.15
N THR A 469 -5.90 -18.13 -10.53
CA THR A 469 -5.34 -16.81 -10.82
C THR A 469 -4.75 -16.77 -12.22
N ASN A 470 -4.61 -15.57 -12.78
CA ASN A 470 -3.68 -15.38 -13.89
C ASN A 470 -2.23 -15.52 -13.36
N GLU A 471 -1.25 -15.48 -14.26
CA GLU A 471 0.15 -15.47 -13.89
C GLU A 471 0.45 -14.32 -12.91
N LEU A 472 0.84 -14.66 -11.69
CA LEU A 472 1.22 -13.70 -10.66
C LEU A 472 2.73 -13.43 -10.68
N ASN A 473 3.13 -12.24 -10.22
CA ASN A 473 4.53 -11.88 -10.08
C ASN A 473 5.23 -12.75 -9.02
N PRO A 474 6.49 -13.15 -9.23
CA PRO A 474 7.23 -13.95 -8.27
C PRO A 474 7.61 -13.15 -7.01
N ASN A 475 7.79 -13.87 -5.88
CA ASN A 475 8.19 -13.30 -4.59
C ASN A 475 7.32 -12.13 -4.09
N THR A 476 6.07 -12.05 -4.56
CA THR A 476 5.12 -10.95 -4.30
C THR A 476 4.03 -11.41 -3.34
N THR A 477 3.63 -10.54 -2.41
CA THR A 477 2.51 -10.82 -1.52
C THR A 477 1.23 -10.32 -2.14
N TYR A 478 0.24 -11.21 -2.20
CA TYR A 478 -1.12 -10.91 -2.63
C TYR A 478 -2.08 -11.09 -1.46
N TYR A 479 -3.21 -10.40 -1.51
CA TYR A 479 -4.18 -10.35 -0.42
C TYR A 479 -5.54 -10.83 -0.87
N LEU A 480 -6.18 -11.66 -0.05
CA LEU A 480 -7.54 -12.15 -0.22
C LEU A 480 -8.45 -11.44 0.76
N LYS A 481 -9.51 -10.84 0.26
CA LYS A 481 -10.59 -10.26 1.04
C LYS A 481 -11.81 -11.16 0.94
N LEU A 482 -12.35 -11.61 2.07
CA LEU A 482 -13.61 -12.30 2.18
C LEU A 482 -14.62 -11.41 2.90
N ILE A 483 -15.86 -11.38 2.43
CA ILE A 483 -16.96 -10.62 3.05
C ILE A 483 -18.27 -11.36 2.88
N THR A 484 -19.15 -11.28 3.88
CA THR A 484 -20.54 -11.70 3.77
C THR A 484 -21.47 -10.55 4.14
N TYR A 485 -22.67 -10.58 3.61
CA TYR A 485 -23.76 -9.65 3.94
C TYR A 485 -24.88 -10.32 4.73
N ASP A 486 -24.70 -11.59 5.14
CA ASP A 486 -25.65 -12.31 6.00
C ASP A 486 -25.58 -11.76 7.43
N ALA A 487 -26.72 -11.54 8.04
CA ALA A 487 -26.84 -11.10 9.43
C ALA A 487 -26.33 -12.13 10.45
N ASN A 488 -26.11 -13.38 10.04
CA ASN A 488 -25.56 -14.42 10.88
C ASN A 488 -24.16 -14.79 10.43
N PRO A 489 -23.27 -15.15 11.37
CA PRO A 489 -21.92 -15.61 11.04
C PRO A 489 -21.94 -16.83 10.11
N ILE A 490 -21.01 -16.84 9.13
CA ILE A 490 -20.87 -17.91 8.15
C ILE A 490 -19.51 -18.57 8.31
N ASP A 491 -19.51 -19.87 8.60
CA ASP A 491 -18.29 -20.66 8.64
C ASP A 491 -17.81 -21.01 7.23
N TYR A 492 -16.49 -20.94 7.01
CA TYR A 492 -15.86 -21.24 5.74
C TYR A 492 -14.60 -22.08 5.87
N ILE A 493 -14.20 -22.69 4.76
CA ILE A 493 -12.88 -23.26 4.54
C ILE A 493 -12.24 -22.52 3.37
N LEU A 494 -11.01 -22.05 3.57
CA LEU A 494 -10.16 -21.42 2.57
C LEU A 494 -8.97 -22.32 2.28
N ASP A 495 -8.71 -22.61 1.00
CA ASP A 495 -7.63 -23.46 0.52
C ASP A 495 -6.81 -22.71 -0.53
N ILE A 496 -5.50 -22.59 -0.34
CA ILE A 496 -4.59 -21.87 -1.25
C ILE A 496 -3.54 -22.87 -1.72
N GLN A 497 -3.58 -23.22 -2.99
CA GLN A 497 -2.68 -24.18 -3.61
C GLN A 497 -1.80 -23.53 -4.68
N ALA A 498 -0.53 -23.90 -4.72
CA ALA A 498 0.26 -23.69 -5.93
C ALA A 498 -0.36 -24.54 -7.06
N PRO A 499 -0.18 -24.15 -8.32
CA PRO A 499 -0.58 -25.02 -9.40
C PRO A 499 0.13 -26.36 -9.17
N VAL A 500 -0.67 -27.41 -9.17
CA VAL A 500 -0.09 -28.70 -9.47
C VAL A 500 0.56 -28.49 -10.82
N LYS A 501 1.90 -28.57 -10.89
CA LYS A 501 2.53 -28.80 -12.17
C LYS A 501 1.90 -30.09 -12.67
N GLU A 502 0.83 -29.98 -13.47
CA GLU A 502 0.54 -31.06 -14.37
C GLU A 502 1.78 -31.13 -15.25
N ASP A 503 2.67 -32.05 -14.97
CA ASP A 503 3.61 -32.47 -15.99
C ASP A 503 2.77 -32.73 -17.23
N PRO A 504 3.10 -32.09 -18.36
CA PRO A 504 2.35 -32.33 -19.59
C PRO A 504 2.28 -33.85 -19.71
N LYS A 505 1.08 -34.40 -19.71
CA LYS A 505 0.78 -35.84 -19.80
C LYS A 505 1.67 -36.41 -20.88
N GLY A 506 2.79 -37.05 -20.50
CA GLY A 506 3.82 -37.55 -21.42
C GLY A 506 5.27 -37.05 -21.18
N SER A 507 5.55 -36.19 -20.17
CA SER A 507 6.95 -35.99 -19.76
C SER A 507 7.40 -37.15 -18.89
N LEU A 508 8.51 -37.78 -19.24
CA LEU A 508 9.11 -38.84 -18.46
C LEU A 508 9.69 -38.27 -17.17
N VAL A 509 9.54 -38.96 -16.02
CA VAL A 509 10.18 -38.57 -14.75
C VAL A 509 11.69 -38.43 -14.92
N PHE A 510 12.25 -39.27 -15.80
CA PHE A 510 13.65 -39.20 -16.20
C PHE A 510 13.70 -39.08 -17.72
N GLU A 511 13.89 -37.87 -18.26
CA GLU A 511 14.06 -37.63 -19.71
C GLU A 511 15.27 -38.36 -20.27
N VAL A 512 16.27 -38.59 -19.42
CA VAL A 512 17.44 -39.44 -19.71
C VAL A 512 17.52 -40.47 -18.60
N PRO A 513 17.66 -41.78 -18.93
CA PRO A 513 17.79 -42.82 -17.93
C PRO A 513 18.83 -42.49 -16.86
N PHE A 514 18.44 -42.52 -15.58
CA PHE A 514 19.34 -42.18 -14.48
C PHE A 514 20.22 -43.40 -14.11
N GLU A 515 21.52 -43.30 -14.28
CA GLU A 515 22.43 -44.42 -14.01
C GLU A 515 23.03 -44.33 -12.60
N ILE A 516 22.80 -45.37 -11.81
CA ILE A 516 23.44 -45.60 -10.49
C ILE A 516 24.60 -46.58 -10.71
N ASN A 517 25.80 -46.06 -10.91
CA ASN A 517 26.97 -46.84 -11.19
C ASN A 517 27.90 -47.03 -9.95
N GLU A 518 28.97 -47.87 -10.06
CA GLU A 518 29.88 -48.13 -8.96
C GLU A 518 30.64 -46.91 -8.41
N THR A 519 30.63 -45.77 -9.06
CA THR A 519 31.23 -44.54 -8.50
C THR A 519 30.32 -43.88 -7.46
N GLN A 520 29.01 -44.11 -7.55
CA GLN A 520 27.99 -43.55 -6.68
C GLN A 520 27.58 -44.56 -5.60
N VAL A 521 27.26 -45.80 -6.00
CA VAL A 521 26.80 -46.88 -5.10
C VAL A 521 27.59 -48.14 -5.37
N GLN A 522 28.34 -48.65 -4.37
CA GLN A 522 29.13 -49.85 -4.48
C GLN A 522 28.45 -51.01 -3.76
N PHE A 523 28.38 -52.14 -4.43
CA PHE A 523 27.96 -53.41 -3.85
C PHE A 523 29.16 -54.26 -3.48
N VAL A 524 29.03 -55.08 -2.47
CA VAL A 524 29.98 -56.14 -2.17
C VAL A 524 30.09 -57.09 -3.39
N ILE A 525 31.31 -57.56 -3.68
CA ILE A 525 31.56 -58.40 -4.84
C ILE A 525 30.66 -59.63 -4.84
N ASN A 526 29.92 -59.86 -5.93
CA ASN A 526 28.96 -60.95 -6.12
C ASN A 526 27.75 -60.93 -5.13
N GLU A 527 27.53 -59.80 -4.43
CA GLU A 527 26.43 -59.60 -3.51
C GLU A 527 25.57 -58.42 -3.88
N ALA A 528 24.41 -58.30 -3.25
CA ALA A 528 23.47 -57.18 -3.36
C ALA A 528 23.49 -56.31 -2.08
N THR A 529 24.55 -56.42 -1.27
CA THR A 529 24.76 -55.63 -0.06
C THR A 529 25.57 -54.38 -0.40
N PHE A 530 25.14 -53.23 0.04
CA PHE A 530 25.92 -51.98 -0.15
C PHE A 530 27.17 -52.02 0.70
N ILE A 531 28.29 -51.51 0.18
CA ILE A 531 29.55 -51.38 0.92
C ILE A 531 29.44 -50.24 1.93
N GLU A 532 28.82 -49.13 1.54
CA GLU A 532 28.63 -47.94 2.37
C GLU A 532 27.15 -47.48 2.28
N ASP A 533 26.32 -47.90 3.27
CA ASP A 533 24.91 -47.63 3.31
C ASP A 533 24.57 -46.12 3.26
N GLU A 534 25.32 -45.29 3.98
CA GLU A 534 25.06 -43.83 4.00
C GLU A 534 25.32 -43.17 2.66
N LYS A 535 26.37 -43.59 1.92
CA LYS A 535 26.59 -43.10 0.56
C LYS A 535 25.52 -43.57 -0.41
N ALA A 536 25.03 -44.79 -0.26
CA ALA A 536 23.92 -45.30 -1.05
C ALA A 536 22.64 -44.49 -0.83
N LYS A 537 22.34 -44.15 0.43
CA LYS A 537 21.23 -43.24 0.76
C LYS A 537 21.43 -41.89 0.12
N GLU A 538 22.58 -41.21 0.30
CA GLU A 538 22.86 -39.91 -0.26
C GLU A 538 22.70 -39.90 -1.80
N ALA A 539 23.23 -40.90 -2.49
CA ALA A 539 23.16 -41.02 -3.95
C ALA A 539 21.73 -41.29 -4.46
N LEU A 540 20.87 -41.97 -3.67
CA LEU A 540 19.51 -42.30 -4.07
C LEU A 540 18.48 -41.25 -3.65
N LYS A 541 18.84 -40.28 -2.82
CA LYS A 541 17.92 -39.25 -2.39
C LYS A 541 17.32 -38.43 -3.58
N PRO A 542 18.10 -37.91 -4.56
CA PRO A 542 17.55 -37.21 -5.71
C PRO A 542 16.58 -38.06 -6.54
N VAL A 543 16.87 -39.36 -6.65
CA VAL A 543 16.00 -40.33 -7.33
C VAL A 543 14.66 -40.47 -6.60
N ALA A 544 14.72 -40.64 -5.26
CA ALA A 544 13.52 -40.71 -4.45
C ALA A 544 12.68 -39.43 -4.53
N ASP A 545 13.33 -38.28 -4.41
CA ASP A 545 12.64 -36.97 -4.51
C ASP A 545 11.94 -36.81 -5.87
N ALA A 546 12.59 -37.22 -6.96
CA ALA A 546 11.99 -37.18 -8.30
C ALA A 546 10.79 -38.13 -8.43
N ILE A 547 10.89 -39.35 -7.91
CA ILE A 547 9.79 -40.35 -7.97
C ILE A 547 8.59 -39.89 -7.12
N LEU A 548 8.84 -39.39 -5.92
CA LEU A 548 7.79 -38.89 -5.02
C LEU A 548 7.06 -37.64 -5.56
N ALA A 549 7.73 -36.85 -6.39
CA ALA A 549 7.10 -35.73 -7.08
C ALA A 549 6.14 -36.17 -8.21
N HIS A 550 6.18 -37.45 -8.64
CA HIS A 550 5.39 -38.00 -9.73
C HIS A 550 4.66 -39.30 -9.30
N PRO A 551 3.68 -39.20 -8.40
CA PRO A 551 3.05 -40.35 -7.79
C PRO A 551 2.22 -41.23 -8.76
N ASP A 552 1.93 -40.73 -9.95
CA ASP A 552 1.16 -41.35 -11.03
C ASP A 552 2.02 -42.08 -12.07
N HIS A 553 3.37 -41.97 -11.96
CA HIS A 553 4.30 -42.69 -12.82
C HIS A 553 4.80 -43.95 -12.17
N SER A 554 4.93 -45.01 -12.98
CA SER A 554 5.63 -46.25 -12.59
C SER A 554 7.10 -46.17 -13.04
N ILE A 555 8.00 -46.68 -12.21
CA ILE A 555 9.44 -46.57 -12.43
C ILE A 555 10.04 -47.98 -12.55
N LEU A 556 10.84 -48.21 -13.57
CA LEU A 556 11.58 -49.41 -13.79
C LEU A 556 13.04 -49.27 -13.32
N LEU A 557 13.48 -50.18 -12.45
CA LEU A 557 14.86 -50.34 -12.03
C LEU A 557 15.49 -51.50 -12.82
N ALA A 558 16.37 -51.17 -13.79
CA ALA A 558 17.01 -52.17 -14.66
C ALA A 558 18.48 -52.38 -14.26
N GLY A 559 18.80 -53.58 -13.81
CA GLY A 559 20.14 -53.91 -13.36
C GLY A 559 21.01 -54.55 -14.46
N THR A 560 22.24 -54.06 -14.61
CA THR A 560 23.23 -54.65 -15.52
C THR A 560 24.51 -55.09 -14.81
N THR A 561 25.28 -55.93 -15.42
CA THR A 561 26.54 -56.45 -14.87
C THR A 561 27.67 -56.40 -15.87
N ALA A 562 28.91 -56.52 -15.40
CA ALA A 562 30.06 -56.84 -16.23
C ALA A 562 29.98 -58.30 -16.76
N THR A 563 30.77 -58.60 -17.78
CA THR A 563 30.83 -59.94 -18.39
C THR A 563 31.70 -60.90 -17.56
N ASP A 564 31.39 -60.99 -16.23
CA ASP A 564 32.09 -61.85 -15.31
C ASP A 564 31.15 -62.88 -14.71
N GLY A 565 31.19 -64.09 -15.23
CA GLY A 565 30.24 -65.16 -14.90
C GLY A 565 29.37 -65.57 -16.07
N THR A 566 28.39 -66.45 -15.81
CA THR A 566 27.37 -66.82 -16.81
C THR A 566 26.25 -65.76 -16.88
N GLN A 567 25.62 -65.63 -18.04
CA GLN A 567 24.50 -64.70 -18.18
C GLN A 567 23.40 -64.94 -17.11
N GLU A 568 23.09 -66.20 -16.85
CA GLU A 568 22.07 -66.58 -15.84
C GLU A 568 22.45 -66.08 -14.44
N SER A 569 23.73 -66.30 -14.02
CA SER A 569 24.18 -65.80 -12.72
C SER A 569 24.27 -64.28 -12.64
N CYS A 570 24.55 -63.62 -13.77
CA CYS A 570 24.59 -62.16 -13.90
C CYS A 570 23.18 -61.54 -13.84
N VAL A 571 22.18 -62.19 -14.46
CA VAL A 571 20.77 -61.77 -14.36
C VAL A 571 20.27 -61.90 -12.93
N ASP A 572 20.57 -63.02 -12.22
CA ASP A 572 20.21 -63.20 -10.81
C ASP A 572 20.84 -62.11 -9.91
N LEU A 573 22.13 -61.84 -10.10
CA LEU A 573 22.83 -60.80 -9.34
C LEU A 573 22.25 -59.42 -9.58
N ALA A 574 21.94 -59.10 -10.86
CA ALA A 574 21.35 -57.84 -11.26
C ALA A 574 19.96 -57.64 -10.64
N ASN A 575 19.10 -58.68 -10.65
CA ASN A 575 17.78 -58.64 -9.98
C ASN A 575 17.92 -58.35 -8.50
N ARG A 576 18.79 -59.04 -7.80
CA ARG A 576 19.00 -58.82 -6.36
C ARG A 576 19.49 -57.43 -6.05
N ARG A 577 20.32 -56.82 -6.91
CA ARG A 577 20.79 -55.44 -6.75
C ARG A 577 19.68 -54.40 -7.01
N CYS A 578 18.83 -54.64 -7.99
CA CYS A 578 17.62 -53.79 -8.21
C CYS A 578 16.69 -53.87 -7.00
N GLU A 579 16.47 -55.05 -6.42
CA GLU A 579 15.66 -55.19 -5.21
C GLU A 579 16.29 -54.48 -4.01
N ALA A 580 17.62 -54.49 -3.87
CA ALA A 580 18.30 -53.72 -2.81
C ALA A 580 18.10 -52.23 -2.95
N VAL A 581 18.18 -51.68 -4.18
CA VAL A 581 17.88 -50.28 -4.47
C VAL A 581 16.40 -49.95 -4.21
N LYS A 582 15.48 -50.81 -4.67
CA LYS A 582 14.04 -50.69 -4.42
C LYS A 582 13.75 -50.62 -2.92
N ASN A 583 14.28 -51.56 -2.15
CA ASN A 583 14.06 -51.59 -0.70
C ASN A 583 14.60 -50.33 -0.01
N LEU A 584 15.75 -49.79 -0.45
CA LEU A 584 16.28 -48.56 0.12
C LEU A 584 15.36 -47.35 -0.20
N LEU A 585 14.86 -47.26 -1.43
CA LEU A 585 13.90 -46.22 -1.83
C LEU A 585 12.59 -46.30 -1.01
N VAL A 586 12.07 -47.50 -0.79
CA VAL A 586 10.85 -47.73 0.00
C VAL A 586 11.11 -47.47 1.49
N ASP A 587 12.11 -48.13 2.07
CA ASP A 587 12.31 -48.15 3.53
C ASP A 587 12.88 -46.84 4.07
N THR A 588 13.68 -46.12 3.27
CA THR A 588 14.37 -44.91 3.71
C THR A 588 13.61 -43.65 3.33
N TYR A 589 13.03 -43.61 2.11
CA TYR A 589 12.43 -42.40 1.54
C TYR A 589 10.90 -42.48 1.40
N GLY A 590 10.29 -43.62 1.70
CA GLY A 590 8.85 -43.80 1.65
C GLY A 590 8.25 -43.83 0.23
N VAL A 591 9.08 -44.14 -0.78
CA VAL A 591 8.57 -44.34 -2.15
C VAL A 591 7.57 -45.49 -2.16
N PRO A 592 6.35 -45.35 -2.69
CA PRO A 592 5.39 -46.45 -2.75
C PRO A 592 5.93 -47.68 -3.48
N GLU A 593 5.90 -48.84 -2.83
CA GLU A 593 6.41 -50.06 -3.43
C GLU A 593 5.74 -50.39 -4.77
N ALA A 594 4.44 -50.13 -4.88
CA ALA A 594 3.65 -50.36 -6.10
C ALA A 594 4.10 -49.51 -7.29
N GLN A 595 4.86 -48.44 -7.06
CA GLN A 595 5.38 -47.55 -8.08
C GLN A 595 6.69 -48.08 -8.70
N LEU A 596 7.33 -49.06 -8.07
CA LEU A 596 8.65 -49.56 -8.43
C LEU A 596 8.63 -50.97 -8.97
N GLU A 597 9.10 -51.16 -10.19
CA GLU A 597 9.34 -52.44 -10.83
C GLU A 597 10.84 -52.72 -10.99
N THR A 598 11.25 -53.97 -10.98
CA THR A 598 12.64 -54.36 -11.11
C THR A 598 12.84 -55.39 -12.21
N ILE A 599 13.98 -55.29 -12.94
CA ILE A 599 14.42 -56.29 -13.92
C ILE A 599 15.96 -56.43 -13.91
N GLY A 600 16.43 -57.63 -13.85
CA GLY A 600 17.87 -57.93 -14.04
C GLY A 600 18.14 -58.32 -15.49
N LEU A 601 19.06 -57.63 -16.15
CA LEU A 601 19.40 -57.82 -17.56
C LEU A 601 20.70 -58.64 -17.74
N GLY A 602 21.54 -58.70 -16.70
CA GLY A 602 22.87 -59.27 -16.85
C GLY A 602 23.73 -58.44 -17.82
N TYR A 603 24.40 -59.08 -18.75
CA TYR A 603 25.23 -58.37 -19.72
C TYR A 603 24.78 -58.56 -21.17
N GLU A 604 24.01 -59.60 -21.52
CA GLU A 604 23.56 -59.85 -22.89
C GLU A 604 22.31 -59.02 -23.27
N LEU A 605 21.45 -58.73 -22.29
CA LEU A 605 20.20 -58.01 -22.52
C LEU A 605 20.28 -56.51 -22.18
N ASP A 606 21.50 -56.01 -21.96
CA ASP A 606 21.74 -54.61 -21.63
C ASP A 606 21.58 -53.71 -22.87
N PRO A 607 20.54 -52.85 -22.96
CA PRO A 607 20.33 -51.98 -24.12
C PRO A 607 21.12 -50.66 -24.03
N PHE A 608 21.77 -50.44 -22.89
CA PHE A 608 22.52 -49.20 -22.66
C PHE A 608 23.96 -49.27 -23.17
N GLU A 609 24.61 -48.12 -23.33
CA GLU A 609 26.01 -48.07 -23.79
C GLU A 609 26.93 -48.81 -22.79
N ARG A 610 27.66 -49.80 -23.28
CA ARG A 610 28.53 -50.64 -22.44
C ARG A 610 30.02 -50.33 -22.71
N GLY A 611 30.77 -50.30 -21.61
CA GLY A 611 32.22 -50.38 -21.69
C GLY A 611 32.70 -51.75 -22.23
N GLN A 612 33.80 -51.78 -22.97
CA GLN A 612 34.37 -53.03 -23.46
C GLN A 612 35.22 -53.66 -22.34
N ASP A 613 34.56 -54.46 -21.48
CA ASP A 613 35.15 -55.09 -20.30
C ASP A 613 35.95 -56.39 -20.59
N ARG A 614 36.20 -56.70 -21.89
CA ARG A 614 37.12 -57.70 -22.35
C ARG A 614 38.08 -57.10 -23.41
N ASP A 615 39.39 -57.30 -23.19
CA ASP A 615 40.39 -56.90 -24.17
C ASP A 615 40.42 -57.85 -25.40
N ALA A 616 41.22 -57.55 -26.39
CA ALA A 616 41.39 -58.38 -27.61
C ALA A 616 41.89 -59.80 -27.32
N ASN A 617 42.40 -60.05 -26.13
CA ASN A 617 42.87 -61.39 -25.68
C ASN A 617 41.85 -62.09 -24.79
N GLY A 618 40.67 -61.48 -24.51
CA GLY A 618 39.63 -62.00 -23.65
C GLY A 618 39.85 -61.75 -22.16
N ASN A 619 40.88 -60.96 -21.76
CA ASN A 619 41.11 -60.64 -20.36
C ASN A 619 40.13 -59.60 -19.89
N PHE A 620 39.71 -59.69 -18.63
CA PHE A 620 38.78 -58.75 -18.04
C PHE A 620 39.46 -57.38 -17.81
N VAL A 621 38.79 -56.30 -18.21
CA VAL A 621 39.22 -54.89 -18.05
C VAL A 621 38.33 -54.22 -16.96
N GLU A 622 38.89 -54.14 -15.77
CA GLU A 622 38.12 -53.68 -14.58
C GLU A 622 37.57 -52.29 -14.74
N SER A 623 38.32 -51.34 -15.36
CA SER A 623 37.84 -49.96 -15.57
C SER A 623 36.58 -49.89 -16.45
N GLU A 624 36.47 -50.78 -17.41
CA GLU A 624 35.30 -50.90 -18.25
C GLU A 624 34.18 -51.72 -17.61
N GLY A 625 34.53 -52.75 -16.87
CA GLY A 625 33.60 -53.56 -16.10
C GLY A 625 32.82 -52.71 -15.08
N ARG A 626 33.44 -51.72 -14.46
CA ARG A 626 32.78 -50.81 -13.53
C ARG A 626 31.68 -50.01 -14.18
N LYS A 627 31.81 -49.61 -15.44
CA LYS A 627 30.76 -48.88 -16.20
C LYS A 627 29.52 -49.73 -16.42
N ASN A 628 29.74 -51.05 -16.55
CA ASN A 628 28.69 -52.01 -16.85
C ASN A 628 27.94 -52.51 -15.58
N ARG A 629 28.49 -52.29 -14.39
CA ARG A 629 27.89 -52.68 -13.12
C ARG A 629 27.08 -51.48 -12.60
N ARG A 630 25.77 -51.42 -12.96
CA ARG A 630 24.89 -50.32 -12.64
C ARG A 630 23.43 -50.74 -12.47
N VAL A 631 22.65 -49.90 -11.82
CA VAL A 631 21.19 -49.94 -11.85
C VAL A 631 20.73 -48.68 -12.59
N VAL A 632 19.96 -48.85 -13.64
CA VAL A 632 19.41 -47.75 -14.44
C VAL A 632 17.97 -47.56 -14.05
N VAL A 633 17.62 -46.31 -13.75
CA VAL A 633 16.25 -45.88 -13.37
C VAL A 633 15.60 -45.27 -14.55
N LEU A 634 14.43 -45.76 -14.94
CA LEU A 634 13.65 -45.30 -16.09
C LEU A 634 12.20 -45.10 -15.67
N ASP A 635 11.56 -44.13 -16.31
CA ASP A 635 10.10 -44.07 -16.32
C ASP A 635 9.56 -45.30 -17.09
N ALA A 636 8.49 -45.91 -16.62
CA ALA A 636 7.89 -47.08 -17.29
C ALA A 636 7.31 -46.72 -18.68
N GLU A 637 7.05 -45.45 -18.94
CA GLU A 637 6.59 -44.95 -20.26
C GLU A 637 7.77 -44.71 -21.23
N ASP A 638 9.02 -44.77 -20.77
CA ASP A 638 10.20 -44.71 -21.64
C ASP A 638 10.18 -45.87 -22.64
N PRO A 639 10.43 -45.64 -23.94
CA PRO A 639 10.46 -46.69 -24.95
C PRO A 639 11.40 -47.87 -24.59
N ILE A 640 12.55 -47.62 -23.97
CA ILE A 640 13.47 -48.66 -23.53
C ILE A 640 12.84 -49.50 -22.41
N ALA A 641 12.22 -48.79 -21.41
CA ALA A 641 11.56 -49.46 -20.30
C ALA A 641 10.41 -50.36 -20.78
N GLN A 642 9.61 -49.89 -21.74
CA GLN A 642 8.51 -50.65 -22.33
C GLN A 642 8.99 -51.90 -23.07
N GLU A 643 10.16 -51.86 -23.76
CA GLU A 643 10.72 -53.04 -24.41
C GLU A 643 11.31 -53.99 -23.34
N LEU A 644 11.94 -53.50 -22.31
CA LEU A 644 12.46 -54.32 -21.23
C LEU A 644 11.36 -55.03 -20.44
N MET A 645 10.27 -54.36 -20.16
CA MET A 645 9.13 -54.96 -19.44
C MET A 645 8.48 -56.12 -20.20
N LYS A 646 8.62 -56.22 -21.55
CA LYS A 646 8.19 -57.35 -22.32
C LYS A 646 9.06 -58.60 -22.11
N LEU A 647 10.23 -58.47 -21.52
CA LEU A 647 11.15 -59.57 -21.20
C LEU A 647 10.82 -60.22 -19.84
N LYS A 648 10.00 -59.59 -19.04
CA LYS A 648 9.50 -60.05 -17.77
C LYS A 648 8.40 -61.10 -17.95
#